data_89545b017ec8e9af74dfe0357c64cfa8
#
_entry.id   89545b017ec8e9af74dfe0357c64cfa8
#
_cell.length_a   1.000
_cell.length_b   1.000
_cell.length_c   1.000
_cell.angle_alpha   90.00
_cell.angle_beta   90.00
_cell.angle_gamma   90.00
#
_symmetry.space_group_name_H-M   'P 1'
#
loop_
_entity.id
_entity.type
_entity.pdbx_description
1 polymer ?
#
loop_
_entity_poly.entity_id
_entity_poly.type
_entity_poly.pdbx_seq_one_letter_code
_entity_poly.pdbx_strand_id
1 'polypeptide(L)'
;MTPNDEDPCQKWIDLSDDHLDLSTINDTLGSITDDLWVVAAVADRINVDSTLLTDLLGVAIKRSESTVERLRTSFVLQDAHETSDFGGQSPSSLDDDMVSYFSENPSDARMCLLRSLLLNRKDRLETFSEMFAAHVEAPAESDSPEWDDPWLDTADIEFEQQSDPGTPPLPLSVFLIQTLVDSAHLLAARGSVGPLRALFKRHGSTLWPHRLSILACIPDHVLPSLYQDILPKLDTSRDMEHQSRTEAWRQEMDWTEYPRVQAALLSSGNDIPQTQILPDEASRLMSSQELSAWYQQRAYSILTSTGMVDTALSLVQYATSQDIPGLDELGEELSLLSRLVYDAQAATKDGPKDDWTLEQWKSMDSLAVIRAMLAFSTPGSLIADIRKFVLPYLFVLESRAERAGNTSQGISRELLSDFVLAAPLEMVARIFEASKPTLPSSQRLISDDETMARLALACLYGSDSLGEWHLMSQIFECLPAWNNEASGDEDTDAVETTIASLGSFVTPTTARPKCTPSDLFLFFRPLPLPSLSHALDILDVHLESGEILSRWDTPAPLRWFLQSTNDRSGQRARAVRMARQLGATHALRSQEDWEWLLEDMLKLSRTNENGLRSAFGLLSQADILSIFLSGLLSTGRKCPLTLVVDPLSDACPFQSCRSLRVYCGRRSPCCR
;
A
#
# COMPACT_ATOMS: atom_id res chain seq x y z
N MET A 1 24.34 46.72 71.57
CA MET A 1 23.46 46.39 70.44
C MET A 1 24.15 45.21 69.74
N THR A 2 23.70 43.99 70.06
CA THR A 2 24.13 42.78 69.41
C THR A 2 23.50 42.73 68.00
N PRO A 3 24.20 42.26 66.95
CA PRO A 3 23.62 42.14 65.63
C PRO A 3 22.44 41.16 65.67
N ASN A 4 21.40 41.51 64.92
CA ASN A 4 20.18 40.77 64.73
C ASN A 4 20.48 39.26 64.55
N ASP A 5 20.13 38.46 65.55
CA ASP A 5 19.84 37.04 65.36
C ASP A 5 18.52 37.01 64.59
N GLU A 6 18.56 37.13 63.25
CA GLU A 6 17.40 36.83 62.41
C GLU A 6 17.05 35.36 62.61
N ASP A 7 15.80 35.10 62.93
CA ASP A 7 15.25 33.75 63.10
C ASP A 7 15.63 32.92 61.83
N PRO A 8 16.40 31.83 61.98
CA PRO A 8 16.83 31.05 60.80
C PRO A 8 15.63 30.51 59.97
N CYS A 9 14.45 30.33 60.61
CA CYS A 9 13.22 29.96 59.90
C CYS A 9 12.77 31.07 58.96
N GLN A 10 12.78 32.35 59.48
CA GLN A 10 12.39 33.49 58.67
C GLN A 10 13.38 33.73 57.51
N LYS A 11 14.67 33.56 57.80
CA LYS A 11 15.71 33.67 56.77
C LYS A 11 15.51 32.67 55.63
N TRP A 12 15.08 31.42 55.93
CA TRP A 12 14.75 30.41 54.92
C TRP A 12 13.54 30.80 54.09
N ILE A 13 12.47 31.33 54.74
CA ILE A 13 11.26 31.76 54.05
C ILE A 13 11.54 32.90 53.06
N ASP A 14 12.35 33.87 53.50
CA ASP A 14 12.67 35.07 52.71
C ASP A 14 13.67 34.79 51.57
N LEU A 15 14.33 33.60 51.56
CA LEU A 15 15.30 33.21 50.57
C LEU A 15 14.60 32.79 49.25
N SER A 16 14.90 33.46 48.15
CA SER A 16 14.41 33.09 46.82
C SER A 16 15.11 31.81 46.32
N ASP A 17 14.40 31.00 45.55
CA ASP A 17 14.88 29.77 44.93
C ASP A 17 16.13 30.03 44.05
N ASP A 18 16.21 31.19 43.40
CA ASP A 18 17.35 31.58 42.53
C ASP A 18 18.65 31.86 43.30
N HIS A 19 18.57 32.04 44.61
CA HIS A 19 19.70 32.37 45.51
C HIS A 19 20.11 31.20 46.42
N LEU A 20 19.52 30.02 46.18
CA LEU A 20 19.87 28.82 46.92
C LEU A 20 21.20 28.23 46.39
N ASP A 21 22.13 28.00 47.30
CA ASP A 21 23.31 27.21 47.07
C ASP A 21 23.53 26.20 48.21
N LEU A 22 24.38 25.21 48.03
CA LEU A 22 24.66 24.15 49.00
C LEU A 22 25.16 24.69 50.34
N SER A 23 25.92 25.79 50.35
CA SER A 23 26.40 26.38 51.62
C SER A 23 25.28 27.04 52.38
N THR A 24 24.42 27.79 51.73
CA THR A 24 23.27 28.46 52.31
C THR A 24 22.25 27.45 52.87
N ILE A 25 22.04 26.34 52.15
CA ILE A 25 21.18 25.24 52.57
C ILE A 25 21.71 24.63 53.87
N ASN A 26 22.97 24.27 53.93
CA ASN A 26 23.55 23.65 55.12
C ASN A 26 23.62 24.61 56.33
N ASP A 27 23.94 25.87 56.11
CA ASP A 27 24.04 26.87 57.17
C ASP A 27 22.69 27.24 57.75
N THR A 28 21.63 27.40 56.91
CA THR A 28 20.31 27.77 57.37
C THR A 28 19.56 26.58 57.94
N LEU A 29 19.40 25.49 57.17
CA LEU A 29 18.66 24.31 57.64
C LEU A 29 19.42 23.55 58.73
N GLY A 30 20.76 23.62 58.74
CA GLY A 30 21.60 23.01 59.80
C GLY A 30 21.42 23.65 61.15
N SER A 31 21.11 24.95 61.22
CA SER A 31 20.88 25.70 62.45
C SER A 31 19.51 25.50 63.09
N ILE A 32 18.51 24.98 62.32
CA ILE A 32 17.16 24.73 62.80
C ILE A 32 17.09 23.38 63.50
N THR A 33 16.57 23.34 64.73
CA THR A 33 16.45 22.13 65.56
C THR A 33 15.13 21.39 65.38
N ASP A 34 14.11 22.02 64.82
CA ASP A 34 12.83 21.40 64.53
C ASP A 34 12.89 20.64 63.22
N ASP A 35 13.03 19.31 63.33
CA ASP A 35 13.10 18.41 62.15
C ASP A 35 11.80 18.41 61.33
N LEU A 36 10.62 18.54 61.95
CA LEU A 36 9.36 18.58 61.25
C LEU A 36 9.21 19.84 60.39
N TRP A 37 9.63 20.97 60.97
CA TRP A 37 9.65 22.24 60.21
C TRP A 37 10.60 22.19 59.02
N VAL A 38 11.83 21.65 59.20
CA VAL A 38 12.80 21.52 58.13
C VAL A 38 12.26 20.66 56.99
N VAL A 39 11.65 19.51 57.32
CA VAL A 39 11.10 18.59 56.34
C VAL A 39 9.92 19.24 55.57
N ALA A 40 9.05 19.98 56.28
CA ALA A 40 7.97 20.71 55.64
C ALA A 40 8.46 21.85 54.74
N ALA A 41 9.46 22.63 55.22
CA ALA A 41 10.03 23.75 54.46
C ALA A 41 10.75 23.31 53.20
N VAL A 42 11.38 22.13 53.18
CA VAL A 42 11.94 21.53 51.97
C VAL A 42 10.81 21.02 51.03
N ALA A 43 9.77 20.43 51.60
CA ALA A 43 8.64 19.96 50.80
C ALA A 43 7.92 21.09 50.05
N ASP A 44 7.98 22.32 50.48
CA ASP A 44 7.38 23.48 49.83
C ASP A 44 8.24 24.01 48.62
N ARG A 45 9.54 23.64 48.53
CA ARG A 45 10.42 24.05 47.47
C ARG A 45 10.34 23.11 46.26
N ILE A 46 9.82 23.59 45.13
CA ILE A 46 9.58 22.78 43.93
C ILE A 46 10.32 23.37 42.71
N ASN A 47 10.57 24.69 42.67
CA ASN A 47 11.11 25.37 41.51
C ASN A 47 12.63 25.53 41.57
N VAL A 48 13.29 24.69 42.34
CA VAL A 48 14.79 24.69 42.49
C VAL A 48 15.41 23.85 41.40
N ASP A 49 16.66 24.18 41.02
CA ASP A 49 17.42 23.40 40.05
C ASP A 49 17.57 21.92 40.50
N SER A 50 17.55 21.00 39.53
CA SER A 50 17.50 19.55 39.76
C SER A 50 18.61 19.02 40.67
N THR A 51 19.83 19.58 40.57
CA THR A 51 20.97 19.18 41.39
C THR A 51 20.82 19.63 42.84
N LEU A 52 20.44 20.88 43.06
CA LEU A 52 20.17 21.43 44.38
C LEU A 52 18.93 20.77 45.03
N LEU A 53 17.90 20.42 44.22
CA LEU A 53 16.71 19.72 44.72
C LEU A 53 17.09 18.32 45.23
N THR A 54 18.00 17.63 44.57
CA THR A 54 18.51 16.32 45.05
C THR A 54 19.14 16.42 46.42
N ASP A 55 19.95 17.44 46.67
CA ASP A 55 20.63 17.67 47.93
C ASP A 55 19.65 18.09 49.03
N LEU A 56 18.67 18.97 48.70
CA LEU A 56 17.59 19.37 49.61
C LEU A 56 16.75 18.17 50.07
N LEU A 57 16.34 17.33 49.10
CA LEU A 57 15.58 16.11 49.42
C LEU A 57 16.43 15.17 50.30
N GLY A 58 17.71 15.03 50.01
CA GLY A 58 18.64 14.25 50.86
C GLY A 58 18.73 14.73 52.29
N VAL A 59 18.83 16.05 52.50
CA VAL A 59 18.83 16.66 53.87
C VAL A 59 17.51 16.39 54.60
N ALA A 60 16.38 16.61 53.94
CA ALA A 60 15.08 16.43 54.59
C ALA A 60 14.77 14.95 54.93
N ILE A 61 15.09 14.03 54.00
CA ILE A 61 14.98 12.59 54.22
C ILE A 61 15.82 12.16 55.40
N LYS A 62 17.06 12.62 55.50
CA LYS A 62 17.96 12.32 56.63
C LYS A 62 17.42 12.87 57.96
N ARG A 63 16.84 14.07 57.96
CA ARG A 63 16.24 14.67 59.16
C ARG A 63 15.01 13.86 59.67
N SER A 64 14.24 13.27 58.79
CA SER A 64 13.08 12.44 59.17
C SER A 64 13.46 11.03 59.67
N GLU A 65 14.72 10.60 59.49
CA GLU A 65 15.14 9.21 59.72
C GLU A 65 15.06 8.80 61.20
N SER A 66 15.44 9.66 62.13
CA SER A 66 15.40 9.40 63.57
C SER A 66 13.96 9.13 64.09
N THR A 67 13.00 9.88 63.59
CA THR A 67 11.56 9.71 63.94
C THR A 67 11.00 8.43 63.39
N VAL A 68 11.28 8.15 62.10
CA VAL A 68 10.77 6.95 61.37
C VAL A 68 11.37 5.67 61.96
N GLU A 69 12.69 5.64 62.30
CA GLU A 69 13.30 4.46 62.86
C GLU A 69 12.77 4.17 64.28
N ARG A 70 12.48 5.22 65.06
CA ARG A 70 11.82 5.07 66.37
C ARG A 70 10.42 4.44 66.20
N LEU A 71 9.65 4.90 65.22
CA LEU A 71 8.30 4.34 64.95
C LEU A 71 8.38 2.92 64.40
N ARG A 72 9.30 2.66 63.53
CA ARG A 72 9.55 1.31 62.96
C ARG A 72 9.89 0.31 64.06
N THR A 73 10.70 0.68 65.02
CA THR A 73 11.06 -0.19 66.16
C THR A 73 9.87 -0.37 67.13
N SER A 74 8.98 0.62 67.23
CA SER A 74 7.80 0.54 68.11
C SER A 74 6.71 -0.36 67.50
N PHE A 75 6.55 -0.34 66.18
CA PHE A 75 5.63 -1.18 65.45
C PHE A 75 6.41 -2.27 64.72
N VAL A 76 6.78 -3.36 65.41
CA VAL A 76 7.46 -4.50 64.81
C VAL A 76 6.60 -5.07 63.69
N LEU A 77 6.95 -4.74 62.45
CA LEU A 77 6.37 -5.38 61.27
C LEU A 77 6.94 -6.79 61.22
N GLN A 78 6.19 -7.79 61.63
CA GLN A 78 6.49 -9.17 61.33
C GLN A 78 6.41 -9.30 59.81
N ASP A 79 7.53 -9.60 59.19
CA ASP A 79 7.61 -9.89 57.78
C ASP A 79 6.59 -10.98 57.45
N ALA A 80 5.60 -10.65 56.62
CA ALA A 80 4.55 -11.55 56.17
C ALA A 80 5.06 -12.67 55.25
N HIS A 81 6.39 -12.90 55.22
CA HIS A 81 7.04 -13.87 54.33
C HIS A 81 7.49 -15.16 55.02
N GLU A 82 7.45 -15.27 56.33
CA GLU A 82 7.74 -16.56 56.98
C GLU A 82 6.63 -16.95 57.94
N THR A 83 6.03 -18.09 57.62
CA THR A 83 5.18 -18.94 58.44
C THR A 83 3.67 -18.90 58.15
N SER A 84 3.30 -19.73 57.20
CA SER A 84 2.08 -20.49 57.20
C SER A 84 2.10 -21.61 58.25
N ASP A 85 2.38 -21.34 59.52
CA ASP A 85 2.09 -22.30 60.60
C ASP A 85 2.33 -21.58 61.95
N PHE A 86 1.31 -21.32 62.63
CA PHE A 86 1.04 -21.25 64.06
C PHE A 86 0.05 -20.11 64.42
N GLY A 87 -0.97 -20.52 65.09
CA GLY A 87 -2.19 -19.83 65.36
C GLY A 87 -2.14 -18.48 66.02
N GLY A 88 -3.04 -17.62 65.57
CA GLY A 88 -3.86 -16.82 66.40
C GLY A 88 -3.36 -15.50 66.92
N GLN A 89 -3.00 -14.56 66.03
CA GLN A 89 -3.32 -13.14 66.26
C GLN A 89 -3.84 -12.58 64.93
N SER A 90 -5.06 -12.06 64.96
CA SER A 90 -5.69 -11.47 63.79
C SER A 90 -4.93 -10.21 63.36
N PRO A 91 -4.65 -10.01 62.06
CA PRO A 91 -3.95 -8.82 61.57
C PRO A 91 -4.66 -7.48 61.87
N SER A 92 -5.88 -7.50 62.35
CA SER A 92 -6.72 -6.33 62.69
C SER A 92 -6.26 -5.54 63.91
N SER A 93 -5.51 -6.13 64.87
CA SER A 93 -5.16 -5.41 66.08
C SER A 93 -3.97 -4.44 65.91
N LEU A 94 -3.01 -4.78 65.05
CA LEU A 94 -1.83 -3.92 64.79
C LEU A 94 -2.20 -2.68 63.93
N ASP A 95 -3.14 -2.81 63.02
CA ASP A 95 -3.59 -1.71 62.20
C ASP A 95 -4.43 -0.71 63.03
N ASP A 96 -5.24 -1.19 63.98
CA ASP A 96 -6.01 -0.36 64.92
C ASP A 96 -5.07 0.38 65.92
N ASP A 97 -3.99 -0.25 66.37
CA ASP A 97 -2.99 0.36 67.24
C ASP A 97 -2.20 1.48 66.52
N MET A 98 -1.84 1.29 65.23
CA MET A 98 -1.21 2.34 64.44
C MET A 98 -2.13 3.53 64.18
N VAL A 99 -3.39 3.30 63.82
CA VAL A 99 -4.40 4.34 63.63
C VAL A 99 -4.61 5.15 64.90
N SER A 100 -4.71 4.47 66.06
CA SER A 100 -4.85 5.13 67.36
C SER A 100 -3.62 5.98 67.67
N TYR A 101 -2.40 5.43 67.50
CA TYR A 101 -1.15 6.15 67.71
C TYR A 101 -1.03 7.40 66.86
N PHE A 102 -1.27 7.31 65.56
CA PHE A 102 -1.17 8.47 64.66
C PHE A 102 -2.26 9.51 64.92
N SER A 103 -3.41 9.11 65.42
CA SER A 103 -4.44 10.03 65.86
C SER A 103 -4.06 10.79 67.16
N GLU A 104 -3.33 10.15 68.07
CA GLU A 104 -2.80 10.75 69.28
C GLU A 104 -1.54 11.59 69.07
N ASN A 105 -0.72 11.22 68.03
CA ASN A 105 0.55 11.89 67.74
C ASN A 105 0.55 12.47 66.30
N PRO A 106 -0.14 13.57 66.05
CA PRO A 106 -0.29 14.13 64.70
C PRO A 106 1.02 14.67 64.12
N SER A 107 2.01 15.04 64.94
CA SER A 107 3.34 15.45 64.49
C SER A 107 4.11 14.30 63.83
N ASP A 108 4.06 13.11 64.43
CA ASP A 108 4.72 11.91 63.88
C ASP A 108 3.99 11.41 62.61
N ALA A 109 2.67 11.46 62.61
CA ALA A 109 1.89 11.20 61.43
C ALA A 109 2.30 12.14 60.25
N ARG A 110 2.40 13.43 60.53
CA ARG A 110 2.78 14.45 59.54
C ARG A 110 4.22 14.23 59.04
N MET A 111 5.16 13.83 59.92
CA MET A 111 6.54 13.50 59.55
C MET A 111 6.57 12.32 58.56
N CYS A 112 5.82 11.23 58.86
CA CYS A 112 5.73 10.05 57.99
C CYS A 112 5.17 10.42 56.58
N LEU A 113 4.12 11.24 56.57
CA LEU A 113 3.51 11.67 55.29
C LEU A 113 4.43 12.55 54.47
N LEU A 114 5.09 13.52 55.08
CA LEU A 114 6.09 14.37 54.40
C LEU A 114 7.25 13.54 53.90
N ARG A 115 7.73 12.57 54.68
CA ARG A 115 8.80 11.67 54.21
C ARG A 115 8.39 10.87 53.01
N SER A 116 7.19 10.28 53.00
CA SER A 116 6.62 9.56 51.89
C SER A 116 6.55 10.46 50.63
N LEU A 117 6.10 11.71 50.79
CA LEU A 117 6.08 12.71 49.73
C LEU A 117 7.49 13.00 49.18
N LEU A 118 8.47 13.19 50.07
CA LEU A 118 9.85 13.47 49.67
C LEU A 118 10.49 12.29 48.93
N LEU A 119 10.27 11.06 49.40
CA LEU A 119 10.71 9.84 48.72
C LEU A 119 10.09 9.72 47.31
N ASN A 120 8.81 9.99 47.16
CA ASN A 120 8.14 10.03 45.87
C ASN A 120 8.73 11.11 44.96
N ARG A 121 9.04 12.32 45.49
CA ARG A 121 9.68 13.37 44.69
C ARG A 121 11.09 13.01 44.27
N LYS A 122 11.88 12.37 45.14
CA LYS A 122 13.19 11.86 44.81
C LYS A 122 13.13 10.87 43.64
N ASP A 123 12.22 9.92 43.71
CA ASP A 123 11.98 8.95 42.67
C ASP A 123 11.60 9.63 41.33
N ARG A 124 10.68 10.60 41.42
CA ARG A 124 10.32 11.38 40.20
C ARG A 124 11.46 12.20 39.65
N LEU A 125 12.35 12.74 40.47
CA LEU A 125 13.52 13.47 40.04
C LEU A 125 14.50 12.56 39.28
N GLU A 126 14.72 11.35 39.78
CA GLU A 126 15.52 10.34 39.11
C GLU A 126 14.87 9.92 37.78
N THR A 127 13.54 9.71 37.77
CA THR A 127 12.78 9.43 36.56
C THR A 127 12.88 10.54 35.53
N PHE A 128 12.84 11.80 35.99
CA PHE A 128 12.98 12.97 35.12
C PHE A 128 14.36 13.00 34.43
N SER A 129 15.40 12.67 35.18
CA SER A 129 16.77 12.58 34.61
C SER A 129 16.87 11.49 33.54
N GLU A 130 16.25 10.31 33.75
CA GLU A 130 16.21 9.24 32.75
C GLU A 130 15.40 9.64 31.52
N MET A 131 14.25 10.32 31.71
CA MET A 131 13.42 10.84 30.60
C MET A 131 14.17 11.89 29.78
N PHE A 132 14.93 12.76 30.44
CA PHE A 132 15.72 13.78 29.75
C PHE A 132 16.87 13.14 28.95
N ALA A 133 17.60 12.17 29.51
CA ALA A 133 18.60 11.40 28.82
C ALA A 133 18.02 10.69 27.58
N ALA A 134 16.85 10.05 27.70
CA ALA A 134 16.17 9.41 26.60
C ALA A 134 15.65 10.41 25.53
N HIS A 135 15.41 11.66 25.89
CA HIS A 135 15.05 12.72 24.94
C HIS A 135 16.25 13.16 24.11
N VAL A 136 17.44 13.28 24.74
CA VAL A 136 18.69 13.67 24.09
C VAL A 136 19.24 12.54 23.21
N GLU A 137 19.10 11.27 23.65
CA GLU A 137 19.56 10.09 22.90
C GLU A 137 18.64 9.71 21.73
N ALA A 138 17.44 10.28 21.63
CA ALA A 138 16.59 10.05 20.48
C ALA A 138 17.37 10.45 19.21
N PRO A 139 17.64 9.52 18.27
CA PRO A 139 18.34 9.89 17.06
C PRO A 139 17.57 11.02 16.39
N ALA A 140 18.22 12.14 16.19
CA ALA A 140 17.72 13.11 15.25
C ALA A 140 17.49 12.34 13.95
N GLU A 141 16.26 12.26 13.45
CA GLU A 141 15.87 11.53 12.24
C GLU A 141 16.51 12.14 10.97
N SER A 142 17.78 12.49 11.01
CA SER A 142 18.50 13.14 9.92
C SER A 142 19.70 12.35 9.41
N ASP A 143 19.56 11.02 9.26
CA ASP A 143 20.42 10.25 8.37
C ASP A 143 19.71 9.84 7.07
N SER A 144 18.66 10.56 6.67
CA SER A 144 18.33 10.65 5.25
C SER A 144 19.39 11.56 4.62
N PRO A 145 20.10 11.13 3.54
CA PRO A 145 21.02 12.01 2.83
C PRO A 145 20.26 13.30 2.50
N GLU A 146 20.73 14.42 3.00
CA GLU A 146 20.25 15.75 2.64
C GLU A 146 20.26 15.84 1.13
N TRP A 147 19.08 15.63 0.53
CA TRP A 147 18.81 16.16 -0.78
C TRP A 147 18.61 17.66 -0.55
N ASP A 148 19.68 18.43 -0.74
CA ASP A 148 19.59 19.88 -0.95
C ASP A 148 18.62 20.08 -2.12
N ASP A 149 17.34 20.28 -1.81
CA ASP A 149 16.38 20.77 -2.78
C ASP A 149 16.60 22.27 -2.95
N PRO A 150 17.24 22.74 -4.05
CA PRO A 150 17.56 24.14 -4.24
C PRO A 150 16.31 25.02 -4.46
N TRP A 151 15.10 24.44 -4.41
CA TRP A 151 13.82 25.11 -4.62
C TRP A 151 12.97 25.25 -3.36
N LEU A 152 13.46 24.78 -2.19
CA LEU A 152 12.82 25.08 -0.92
C LEU A 152 13.15 26.53 -0.53
N ASP A 153 12.33 27.46 -0.98
CA ASP A 153 12.32 28.83 -0.44
C ASP A 153 11.94 28.74 1.04
N THR A 154 12.94 28.92 1.90
CA THR A 154 12.84 28.83 3.37
C THR A 154 12.06 29.99 4.01
N ALA A 155 11.20 30.70 3.26
CA ALA A 155 10.61 31.93 3.75
C ALA A 155 9.25 31.82 4.44
N ASP A 156 8.49 30.70 4.29
CA ASP A 156 7.08 30.69 4.75
C ASP A 156 6.62 29.40 5.46
N ILE A 157 7.52 28.56 5.98
CA ILE A 157 7.11 27.45 6.84
C ILE A 157 7.62 27.76 8.25
N GLU A 158 6.87 28.58 9.00
CA GLU A 158 6.83 28.51 10.45
C GLU A 158 6.23 27.13 10.84
N PHE A 159 6.98 26.07 10.54
CA PHE A 159 6.67 24.75 11.08
C PHE A 159 7.18 24.72 12.53
N GLU A 160 6.21 24.59 13.41
CA GLU A 160 6.28 24.28 14.83
C GLU A 160 7.64 23.78 15.28
N GLN A 161 8.28 24.63 16.08
CA GLN A 161 9.23 24.34 17.14
C GLN A 161 9.78 22.92 17.11
N GLN A 162 10.82 22.69 16.32
CA GLN A 162 11.85 21.76 16.76
C GLN A 162 12.28 22.22 18.14
N SER A 163 11.78 21.58 19.18
CA SER A 163 12.17 21.83 20.55
C SER A 163 13.69 21.64 20.57
N ASP A 164 14.39 22.74 20.90
CA ASP A 164 15.82 22.73 21.10
C ASP A 164 16.19 21.47 21.92
N PRO A 165 17.10 20.59 21.44
CA PRO A 165 17.43 19.34 22.15
C PRO A 165 17.90 19.56 23.59
N GLY A 166 18.20 20.80 23.96
CA GLY A 166 18.52 21.21 25.34
C GLY A 166 17.31 21.49 26.23
N THR A 167 16.06 21.57 25.67
CA THR A 167 14.87 21.85 26.49
C THR A 167 14.19 20.54 26.90
N PRO A 168 13.89 20.36 28.22
CA PRO A 168 13.24 19.14 28.68
C PRO A 168 11.81 19.02 28.08
N PRO A 169 11.33 17.80 27.79
CA PRO A 169 10.01 17.57 27.19
C PRO A 169 8.85 18.03 28.09
N LEU A 170 9.09 18.07 29.41
CA LEU A 170 8.20 18.63 30.42
C LEU A 170 9.01 19.45 31.41
N PRO A 171 8.50 20.60 31.94
CA PRO A 171 9.14 21.30 33.03
C PRO A 171 9.19 20.42 34.30
N LEU A 172 10.31 20.42 35.02
CA LEU A 172 10.47 19.61 36.22
C LEU A 172 9.39 19.88 37.27
N SER A 173 9.05 21.15 37.51
CA SER A 173 8.01 21.53 38.47
C SER A 173 6.65 20.94 38.11
N VAL A 174 6.29 20.92 36.84
CA VAL A 174 5.04 20.31 36.36
C VAL A 174 5.07 18.79 36.58
N PHE A 175 6.17 18.14 36.26
CA PHE A 175 6.31 16.69 36.42
C PHE A 175 6.28 16.26 37.88
N LEU A 176 6.77 17.07 38.82
CA LEU A 176 6.74 16.78 40.26
C LEU A 176 5.36 16.92 40.88
N ILE A 177 4.48 17.75 40.31
CA ILE A 177 3.13 18.02 40.85
C ILE A 177 2.08 17.12 40.23
N GLN A 178 2.14 16.91 38.91
CA GLN A 178 1.12 16.14 38.19
C GLN A 178 1.16 14.64 38.51
N THR A 179 0.09 13.93 38.21
CA THR A 179 0.11 12.46 38.28
C THR A 179 1.02 11.88 37.19
N LEU A 180 1.55 10.69 37.41
CA LEU A 180 2.37 10.00 36.37
C LEU A 180 1.54 9.74 35.10
N VAL A 181 0.25 9.46 35.27
CA VAL A 181 -0.68 9.21 34.16
C VAL A 181 -0.89 10.49 33.32
N ASP A 182 -1.12 11.64 33.96
CA ASP A 182 -1.25 12.92 33.26
C ASP A 182 0.05 13.31 32.55
N SER A 183 1.19 13.07 33.18
CA SER A 183 2.51 13.31 32.56
C SER A 183 2.71 12.40 31.36
N ALA A 184 2.29 11.13 31.43
CA ALA A 184 2.33 10.20 30.30
C ALA A 184 1.42 10.64 29.13
N HIS A 185 0.21 11.13 29.42
CA HIS A 185 -0.68 11.69 28.40
C HIS A 185 -0.08 12.92 27.72
N LEU A 186 0.56 13.82 28.50
CA LEU A 186 1.23 15.00 27.92
C LEU A 186 2.41 14.64 27.02
N LEU A 187 3.25 13.68 27.45
CA LEU A 187 4.38 13.18 26.64
C LEU A 187 3.88 12.50 25.36
N ALA A 188 2.83 11.68 25.48
CA ALA A 188 2.19 11.04 24.35
C ALA A 188 1.64 12.07 23.34
N ALA A 189 0.87 13.06 23.82
CA ALA A 189 0.29 14.11 22.99
C ALA A 189 1.33 14.96 22.26
N ARG A 190 2.52 15.12 22.83
CA ARG A 190 3.66 15.82 22.21
C ARG A 190 4.48 14.94 21.26
N GLY A 191 4.15 13.65 21.15
CA GLY A 191 4.96 12.71 20.36
C GLY A 191 6.34 12.41 20.94
N SER A 192 6.57 12.77 22.21
CA SER A 192 7.85 12.54 22.92
C SER A 192 7.99 11.08 23.36
N VAL A 193 8.18 10.19 22.38
CA VAL A 193 8.12 8.72 22.56
C VAL A 193 9.28 8.20 23.42
N GLY A 194 10.50 8.70 23.25
CA GLY A 194 11.66 8.29 24.05
C GLY A 194 11.45 8.47 25.56
N PRO A 195 11.12 9.70 26.03
CA PRO A 195 10.75 9.97 27.40
C PRO A 195 9.54 9.14 27.91
N LEU A 196 8.52 8.95 27.06
CA LEU A 196 7.37 8.13 27.37
C LEU A 196 7.76 6.66 27.63
N ARG A 197 8.62 6.09 26.79
CA ARG A 197 9.17 4.72 27.01
C ARG A 197 9.98 4.61 28.29
N ALA A 198 10.83 5.60 28.60
CA ALA A 198 11.57 5.65 29.84
C ALA A 198 10.61 5.65 31.06
N LEU A 199 9.53 6.44 30.98
CA LEU A 199 8.51 6.51 32.02
C LEU A 199 7.78 5.16 32.19
N PHE A 200 7.39 4.49 31.10
CA PHE A 200 6.80 3.15 31.15
C PHE A 200 7.74 2.09 31.71
N LYS A 201 9.04 2.17 31.36
CA LYS A 201 10.05 1.23 31.86
C LYS A 201 10.20 1.31 33.38
N ARG A 202 10.12 2.52 33.95
CA ARG A 202 10.32 2.77 35.38
C ARG A 202 9.02 2.59 36.18
N HIS A 203 7.89 3.08 35.69
CA HIS A 203 6.61 3.10 36.38
C HIS A 203 5.54 2.26 35.68
N GLY A 204 5.94 1.14 35.10
CA GLY A 204 5.04 0.27 34.33
C GLY A 204 3.83 -0.19 35.12
N SER A 205 4.00 -0.56 36.39
CA SER A 205 2.89 -0.99 37.25
C SER A 205 1.74 0.04 37.40
N THR A 206 2.08 1.32 37.45
CA THR A 206 1.12 2.42 37.55
C THR A 206 0.50 2.80 36.20
N LEU A 207 1.30 2.75 35.11
CA LEU A 207 0.91 3.24 33.79
C LEU A 207 0.21 2.18 32.92
N TRP A 208 0.52 0.90 33.15
CA TRP A 208 0.04 -0.20 32.34
C TRP A 208 -1.50 -0.30 32.26
N PRO A 209 -2.26 -0.08 33.36
CA PRO A 209 -3.71 -0.03 33.27
C PRO A 209 -4.25 1.07 32.35
N HIS A 210 -3.50 2.17 32.19
CA HIS A 210 -3.87 3.35 31.40
C HIS A 210 -3.26 3.36 29.98
N ARG A 211 -2.49 2.32 29.61
CA ARG A 211 -1.71 2.31 28.36
C ARG A 211 -2.52 2.65 27.11
N LEU A 212 -3.76 2.15 27.01
CA LEU A 212 -4.57 2.39 25.80
C LEU A 212 -5.01 3.85 25.67
N SER A 213 -5.37 4.49 26.78
CA SER A 213 -5.69 5.92 26.77
C SER A 213 -4.46 6.78 26.46
N ILE A 214 -3.31 6.38 26.96
CA ILE A 214 -2.04 7.06 26.68
C ILE A 214 -1.66 6.90 25.20
N LEU A 215 -1.74 5.67 24.66
CA LEU A 215 -1.46 5.39 23.25
C LEU A 215 -2.43 6.11 22.31
N ALA A 216 -3.68 6.32 22.72
CA ALA A 216 -4.65 7.07 21.93
C ALA A 216 -4.28 8.57 21.79
N CYS A 217 -3.46 9.11 22.69
CA CYS A 217 -2.99 10.49 22.64
C CYS A 217 -1.77 10.68 21.72
N ILE A 218 -1.07 9.60 21.31
CA ILE A 218 0.08 9.71 20.42
C ILE A 218 -0.41 10.20 19.05
N PRO A 219 0.20 11.27 18.47
CA PRO A 219 -0.17 11.78 17.16
C PRO A 219 -0.04 10.71 16.07
N ASP A 220 -0.95 10.73 15.10
CA ASP A 220 -1.04 9.70 14.06
C ASP A 220 0.15 9.68 13.08
N HIS A 221 0.92 10.77 13.00
CA HIS A 221 2.13 10.85 12.17
C HIS A 221 3.36 10.15 12.79
N VAL A 222 3.30 9.81 14.10
CA VAL A 222 4.41 9.14 14.80
C VAL A 222 4.49 7.68 14.38
N LEU A 223 5.67 7.24 13.96
CA LEU A 223 5.89 5.87 13.48
C LEU A 223 5.67 4.83 14.60
N PRO A 224 4.86 3.79 14.37
CA PRO A 224 4.60 2.72 15.34
C PRO A 224 5.86 1.99 15.81
N SER A 225 6.89 1.92 14.97
CA SER A 225 8.18 1.32 15.30
C SER A 225 8.86 1.94 16.52
N LEU A 226 8.61 3.22 16.79
CA LEU A 226 9.20 3.94 17.90
C LEU A 226 8.62 3.54 19.26
N TYR A 227 7.37 3.05 19.32
CA TYR A 227 6.66 2.70 20.54
C TYR A 227 6.12 1.27 20.59
N GLN A 228 6.73 0.34 19.82
CA GLN A 228 6.32 -1.07 19.73
C GLN A 228 6.31 -1.80 21.09
N ASP A 229 7.21 -1.44 21.99
CA ASP A 229 7.34 -2.01 23.33
C ASP A 229 6.15 -1.69 24.24
N ILE A 230 5.48 -0.56 24.00
CA ILE A 230 4.30 -0.14 24.77
C ILE A 230 3.00 -0.68 24.14
N LEU A 231 3.02 -1.11 22.87
CA LEU A 231 1.83 -1.60 22.18
C LEU A 231 1.24 -2.85 22.87
N PRO A 232 -0.10 -2.97 22.93
CA PRO A 232 -0.75 -4.09 23.57
C PRO A 232 -0.50 -5.41 22.82
N LYS A 233 -0.25 -6.50 23.55
CA LYS A 233 0.06 -7.85 23.04
C LYS A 233 -0.95 -8.87 23.53
N LEU A 234 -1.06 -9.99 22.84
CA LEU A 234 -1.94 -11.07 23.21
C LEU A 234 -1.39 -11.90 24.40
N ASP A 235 -0.06 -11.93 24.53
CA ASP A 235 0.60 -12.72 25.58
C ASP A 235 0.47 -12.04 26.96
N THR A 236 -0.58 -12.41 27.66
CA THR A 236 -0.92 -11.89 28.98
C THR A 236 0.10 -12.25 30.07
N SER A 237 0.90 -13.29 29.88
CA SER A 237 1.90 -13.70 30.86
C SER A 237 3.02 -12.67 31.00
N ARG A 238 3.45 -12.04 29.90
CA ARG A 238 4.45 -10.97 29.92
C ARG A 238 3.90 -9.65 30.44
N ASP A 239 2.63 -9.36 30.14
CA ASP A 239 1.96 -8.16 30.66
C ASP A 239 1.81 -8.26 32.20
N MET A 240 1.52 -9.46 32.72
CA MET A 240 1.45 -9.71 34.17
C MET A 240 2.84 -9.69 34.84
N GLU A 241 3.92 -10.08 34.15
CA GLU A 241 5.28 -9.91 34.67
C GLU A 241 5.66 -8.45 34.88
N HIS A 242 5.21 -7.55 34.01
CA HIS A 242 5.39 -6.10 34.19
C HIS A 242 4.55 -5.55 35.34
N GLN A 243 3.38 -6.11 35.62
CA GLN A 243 2.54 -5.74 36.77
C GLN A 243 3.07 -6.30 38.11
N SER A 244 3.73 -7.46 38.07
CA SER A 244 4.22 -8.13 39.29
C SER A 244 5.69 -7.81 39.62
N ARG A 245 6.45 -7.22 38.71
CA ARG A 245 7.76 -6.69 39.05
C ARG A 245 7.55 -5.46 39.93
N THR A 246 7.52 -5.71 41.24
CA THR A 246 7.86 -4.68 42.22
C THR A 246 9.07 -3.95 41.64
N GLU A 247 8.88 -2.68 41.44
CA GLU A 247 9.80 -1.77 40.76
C GLU A 247 11.25 -2.09 41.14
N ALA A 248 11.93 -2.82 40.25
CA ALA A 248 13.25 -3.43 40.53
C ALA A 248 14.37 -2.39 40.77
N TRP A 249 14.08 -1.11 40.56
CA TRP A 249 14.96 0.00 40.87
C TRP A 249 14.93 0.41 42.35
N ARG A 250 13.89 0.01 43.14
CA ARG A 250 13.87 0.14 44.57
C ARG A 250 14.33 -1.17 45.19
N GLN A 251 15.51 -1.15 45.78
CA GLN A 251 16.05 -2.32 46.48
C GLN A 251 15.30 -2.62 47.78
N GLU A 252 14.78 -1.60 48.45
CA GLU A 252 14.00 -1.70 49.67
C GLU A 252 12.95 -0.60 49.70
N MET A 253 11.69 -0.95 50.09
CA MET A 253 10.66 0.06 50.36
C MET A 253 10.92 0.68 51.74
N ASP A 254 10.78 2.00 51.80
CA ASP A 254 10.80 2.70 53.11
C ASP A 254 9.58 2.32 53.92
N TRP A 255 9.74 2.19 55.25
CA TRP A 255 8.66 1.80 56.12
C TRP A 255 7.41 2.70 55.99
N THR A 256 7.57 3.99 55.74
CA THR A 256 6.48 4.94 55.54
C THR A 256 5.66 4.69 54.25
N GLU A 257 6.19 3.92 53.32
CA GLU A 257 5.55 3.56 52.05
C GLU A 257 4.79 2.22 52.10
N TYR A 258 4.90 1.48 53.21
CA TYR A 258 4.15 0.23 53.34
C TYR A 258 2.64 0.50 53.26
N PRO A 259 1.84 -0.31 52.53
CA PRO A 259 0.41 -0.11 52.34
C PRO A 259 -0.36 0.00 53.64
N ARG A 260 0.04 -0.75 54.67
CA ARG A 260 -0.57 -0.70 56.02
C ARG A 260 -0.34 0.62 56.72
N VAL A 261 0.89 1.13 56.65
CA VAL A 261 1.24 2.43 57.24
C VAL A 261 0.50 3.54 56.52
N GLN A 262 0.41 3.49 55.21
CA GLN A 262 -0.31 4.47 54.39
C GLN A 262 -1.83 4.43 54.74
N ALA A 263 -2.42 3.24 54.83
CA ALA A 263 -3.81 3.10 55.24
C ALA A 263 -4.09 3.67 56.65
N ALA A 264 -3.22 3.41 57.64
CA ALA A 264 -3.33 3.95 58.98
C ALA A 264 -3.17 5.49 59.02
N LEU A 265 -2.23 6.04 58.26
CA LEU A 265 -2.03 7.49 58.11
C LEU A 265 -3.24 8.19 57.47
N LEU A 266 -3.85 7.60 56.46
CA LEU A 266 -5.07 8.12 55.85
C LEU A 266 -6.29 8.03 56.76
N SER A 267 -6.39 6.95 57.52
CA SER A 267 -7.49 6.73 58.46
C SER A 267 -7.45 7.65 59.69
N SER A 268 -6.26 8.20 60.00
CA SER A 268 -6.09 9.12 61.14
C SER A 268 -6.58 10.57 60.93
N GLY A 269 -7.25 10.85 59.82
CA GLY A 269 -7.92 12.13 59.55
C GLY A 269 -7.03 13.25 59.00
N ASN A 270 -5.86 12.92 58.49
CA ASN A 270 -5.03 13.89 57.81
C ASN A 270 -5.48 14.08 56.34
N ASP A 271 -5.89 15.31 56.01
CA ASP A 271 -6.24 15.70 54.65
C ASP A 271 -5.00 15.67 53.75
N ILE A 272 -4.76 14.53 53.09
CA ILE A 272 -3.78 14.43 52.01
C ILE A 272 -4.54 14.28 50.71
N PRO A 273 -4.10 14.90 49.60
CA PRO A 273 -4.66 14.62 48.31
C PRO A 273 -4.53 13.13 48.06
N GLN A 274 -5.69 12.43 48.10
CA GLN A 274 -5.78 11.01 47.76
C GLN A 274 -5.16 10.81 46.38
N THR A 275 -4.09 10.05 46.34
CA THR A 275 -3.68 9.38 45.09
C THR A 275 -4.89 8.51 44.71
N GLN A 276 -5.64 8.91 43.71
CA GLN A 276 -6.85 8.23 43.28
C GLN A 276 -6.54 6.75 43.12
N ILE A 277 -7.07 5.91 44.03
CA ILE A 277 -7.17 4.48 43.83
C ILE A 277 -8.15 4.34 42.66
N LEU A 278 -7.64 4.06 41.48
CA LEU A 278 -8.47 3.88 40.31
C LEU A 278 -9.37 2.67 40.44
N PRO A 279 -10.62 2.76 39.95
CA PRO A 279 -11.54 1.64 39.97
C PRO A 279 -10.93 0.44 39.20
N ASP A 280 -11.22 -0.75 39.70
CA ASP A 280 -10.78 -2.07 39.25
C ASP A 280 -11.06 -2.38 37.78
N GLU A 281 -11.81 -1.51 37.08
CA GLU A 281 -12.10 -1.61 35.64
C GLU A 281 -10.89 -1.36 34.75
N ALA A 282 -9.87 -0.63 35.20
CA ALA A 282 -8.68 -0.32 34.40
C ALA A 282 -7.74 -1.54 34.21
N SER A 283 -7.89 -2.57 35.03
CA SER A 283 -7.08 -3.80 35.03
C SER A 283 -7.67 -4.91 34.14
N ARG A 284 -8.79 -4.66 33.44
CA ARG A 284 -9.44 -5.68 32.62
C ARG A 284 -8.56 -6.01 31.39
N LEU A 285 -8.16 -7.27 31.27
CA LEU A 285 -7.51 -7.81 30.10
C LEU A 285 -8.44 -7.72 28.89
N MET A 286 -7.97 -7.13 27.82
CA MET A 286 -8.73 -7.08 26.57
C MET A 286 -8.83 -8.46 25.95
N SER A 287 -10.00 -8.80 25.45
CA SER A 287 -10.17 -9.99 24.62
C SER A 287 -9.43 -9.82 23.28
N SER A 288 -9.11 -10.93 22.62
CA SER A 288 -8.45 -10.88 21.31
C SER A 288 -9.25 -10.07 20.27
N GLN A 289 -10.58 -10.09 20.36
CA GLN A 289 -11.47 -9.32 19.50
C GLN A 289 -11.43 -7.81 19.79
N GLU A 290 -11.43 -7.42 21.05
CA GLU A 290 -11.30 -6.01 21.45
C GLU A 290 -9.93 -5.45 21.04
N LEU A 291 -8.89 -6.27 21.16
CA LEU A 291 -7.54 -5.91 20.74
C LEU A 291 -7.45 -5.74 19.21
N SER A 292 -8.02 -6.67 18.45
CA SER A 292 -8.11 -6.55 16.99
C SER A 292 -8.88 -5.29 16.59
N ALA A 293 -10.02 -5.02 17.22
CA ALA A 293 -10.80 -3.81 16.95
C ALA A 293 -10.02 -2.52 17.27
N TRP A 294 -9.24 -2.50 18.35
CA TRP A 294 -8.39 -1.36 18.69
C TRP A 294 -7.33 -1.09 17.61
N TYR A 295 -6.61 -2.14 17.14
CA TYR A 295 -5.62 -2.00 16.09
C TYR A 295 -6.24 -1.56 14.77
N GLN A 296 -7.40 -2.10 14.41
CA GLN A 296 -8.15 -1.67 13.23
C GLN A 296 -8.53 -0.19 13.32
N GLN A 297 -9.12 0.23 14.45
CA GLN A 297 -9.52 1.62 14.65
C GLN A 297 -8.32 2.57 14.61
N ARG A 298 -7.19 2.19 15.21
CA ARG A 298 -5.96 2.99 15.17
C ARG A 298 -5.39 3.11 13.76
N ALA A 299 -5.36 2.01 12.99
CA ALA A 299 -4.92 2.03 11.60
C ALA A 299 -5.82 2.93 10.73
N TYR A 300 -7.16 2.87 10.92
CA TYR A 300 -8.09 3.78 10.25
C TYR A 300 -7.89 5.25 10.66
N SER A 301 -7.62 5.53 11.94
CA SER A 301 -7.30 6.88 12.40
C SER A 301 -6.08 7.44 11.68
N ILE A 302 -4.99 6.67 11.62
CA ILE A 302 -3.76 7.06 10.90
C ILE A 302 -4.05 7.36 9.43
N LEU A 303 -4.80 6.48 8.75
CA LEU A 303 -5.13 6.66 7.33
C LEU A 303 -5.98 7.92 7.09
N THR A 304 -6.99 8.16 7.95
CA THR A 304 -7.91 9.30 7.74
C THR A 304 -7.29 10.63 8.11
N SER A 305 -6.41 10.67 9.10
CA SER A 305 -5.78 11.90 9.59
C SER A 305 -4.54 12.29 8.79
N THR A 306 -3.72 11.33 8.37
CA THR A 306 -2.42 11.58 7.74
C THR A 306 -2.32 11.14 6.29
N GLY A 307 -3.16 10.21 5.84
CA GLY A 307 -3.02 9.54 4.54
C GLY A 307 -1.80 8.60 4.44
N MET A 308 -1.04 8.39 5.52
CA MET A 308 0.19 7.60 5.53
C MET A 308 -0.10 6.10 5.57
N VAL A 309 -0.21 5.48 4.41
CA VAL A 309 -0.54 4.05 4.28
C VAL A 309 0.54 3.16 4.90
N ASP A 310 1.82 3.49 4.74
CA ASP A 310 2.94 2.68 5.26
C ASP A 310 2.98 2.67 6.79
N THR A 311 2.62 3.79 7.43
CA THR A 311 2.53 3.88 8.88
C THR A 311 1.41 2.98 9.41
N ALA A 312 0.23 3.02 8.78
CA ALA A 312 -0.88 2.13 9.14
C ALA A 312 -0.54 0.65 8.87
N LEU A 313 0.14 0.37 7.74
CA LEU A 313 0.59 -0.98 7.40
C LEU A 313 1.59 -1.52 8.43
N SER A 314 2.58 -0.72 8.85
CA SER A 314 3.56 -1.13 9.85
C SER A 314 2.93 -1.48 11.19
N LEU A 315 1.90 -0.73 11.59
CA LEU A 315 1.12 -1.02 12.80
C LEU A 315 0.38 -2.36 12.71
N VAL A 316 -0.28 -2.62 11.58
CA VAL A 316 -1.03 -3.86 11.34
C VAL A 316 -0.07 -5.05 11.22
N GLN A 317 1.06 -4.90 10.54
CA GLN A 317 2.09 -5.94 10.43
C GLN A 317 2.67 -6.31 11.80
N TYR A 318 2.93 -5.30 12.65
CA TYR A 318 3.34 -5.57 14.01
C TYR A 318 2.30 -6.37 14.78
N ALA A 319 1.02 -5.97 14.72
CA ALA A 319 -0.06 -6.68 15.40
C ALA A 319 -0.21 -8.14 14.90
N THR A 320 -0.09 -8.35 13.60
CA THR A 320 -0.11 -9.70 13.01
C THR A 320 1.08 -10.54 13.47
N SER A 321 2.27 -9.93 13.61
CA SER A 321 3.47 -10.60 14.14
C SER A 321 3.34 -11.00 15.62
N GLN A 322 2.37 -10.44 16.34
CA GLN A 322 2.00 -10.80 17.72
C GLN A 322 0.80 -11.76 17.77
N ASP A 323 0.47 -12.44 16.67
CA ASP A 323 -0.61 -13.42 16.54
C ASP A 323 -2.01 -12.86 16.88
N ILE A 324 -2.25 -11.55 16.69
CA ILE A 324 -3.56 -10.93 16.89
C ILE A 324 -4.46 -11.30 15.68
N PRO A 325 -5.57 -12.03 15.91
CA PRO A 325 -6.40 -12.53 14.82
C PRO A 325 -7.25 -11.43 14.15
N GLY A 326 -7.65 -11.67 12.91
CA GLY A 326 -8.62 -10.83 12.20
C GLY A 326 -8.07 -9.53 11.60
N LEU A 327 -6.74 -9.41 11.47
CA LEU A 327 -6.05 -8.28 10.85
C LEU A 327 -5.50 -8.63 9.45
N ASP A 328 -5.54 -9.90 9.06
CA ASP A 328 -4.93 -10.39 7.82
C ASP A 328 -5.47 -9.67 6.57
N GLU A 329 -6.80 -9.56 6.48
CA GLU A 329 -7.45 -8.89 5.35
C GLU A 329 -7.08 -7.41 5.25
N LEU A 330 -7.05 -6.71 6.39
CA LEU A 330 -6.64 -5.31 6.44
C LEU A 330 -5.16 -5.15 6.07
N GLY A 331 -4.30 -6.05 6.55
CA GLY A 331 -2.88 -6.06 6.19
C GLY A 331 -2.64 -6.30 4.70
N GLU A 332 -3.37 -7.23 4.10
CA GLU A 332 -3.35 -7.48 2.66
C GLU A 332 -3.79 -6.23 1.87
N GLU A 333 -4.90 -5.60 2.26
CA GLU A 333 -5.43 -4.39 1.62
C GLU A 333 -4.46 -3.21 1.72
N LEU A 334 -3.90 -2.97 2.91
CA LEU A 334 -2.93 -1.90 3.10
C LEU A 334 -1.63 -2.15 2.33
N SER A 335 -1.16 -3.39 2.26
CA SER A 335 0.03 -3.76 1.48
C SER A 335 -0.16 -3.50 -0.01
N LEU A 336 -1.34 -3.80 -0.55
CA LEU A 336 -1.65 -3.55 -1.96
C LEU A 336 -1.85 -2.05 -2.23
N LEU A 337 -2.51 -1.34 -1.31
CA LEU A 337 -2.71 0.11 -1.39
C LEU A 337 -1.37 0.86 -1.31
N SER A 338 -0.46 0.45 -0.43
CA SER A 338 0.89 1.00 -0.31
C SER A 338 1.65 0.89 -1.65
N ARG A 339 1.59 -0.27 -2.30
CA ARG A 339 2.19 -0.46 -3.63
C ARG A 339 1.57 0.45 -4.69
N LEU A 340 0.26 0.67 -4.65
CA LEU A 340 -0.41 1.58 -5.57
C LEU A 340 0.04 3.03 -5.35
N VAL A 341 0.04 3.47 -4.09
CA VAL A 341 0.34 4.87 -3.72
C VAL A 341 1.81 5.21 -3.92
N TYR A 342 2.73 4.36 -3.45
CA TYR A 342 4.15 4.71 -3.42
C TYR A 342 4.94 4.17 -4.61
N ASP A 343 4.63 2.96 -5.09
CA ASP A 343 5.41 2.33 -6.14
C ASP A 343 4.87 2.64 -7.55
N ALA A 344 3.54 2.54 -7.75
CA ALA A 344 2.96 2.73 -9.07
C ALA A 344 2.97 4.20 -9.50
N GLN A 345 2.77 5.13 -8.56
CA GLN A 345 2.78 6.58 -8.83
C GLN A 345 4.19 7.20 -8.86
N ALA A 346 5.19 6.53 -8.30
CA ALA A 346 6.58 7.03 -8.30
C ALA A 346 7.17 7.19 -9.71
N ALA A 347 6.60 6.53 -10.72
CA ALA A 347 7.02 6.65 -12.11
C ALA A 347 6.71 8.02 -12.75
N THR A 348 5.79 8.79 -12.17
CA THR A 348 5.37 10.10 -12.69
C THR A 348 5.86 11.23 -11.78
N LYS A 349 6.94 11.92 -12.19
CA LYS A 349 7.48 13.07 -11.46
C LYS A 349 6.57 14.30 -11.48
N ASP A 350 5.67 14.46 -12.46
CA ASP A 350 4.90 15.69 -12.72
C ASP A 350 3.39 15.50 -12.88
N GLY A 351 2.83 14.33 -12.55
CA GLY A 351 1.37 14.09 -12.66
C GLY A 351 0.60 14.43 -11.39
N PRO A 352 -0.70 14.77 -11.48
CA PRO A 352 -1.54 14.88 -10.29
C PRO A 352 -1.52 13.52 -9.59
N LYS A 353 -1.06 13.49 -8.34
CA LYS A 353 -1.15 12.31 -7.50
C LYS A 353 -2.60 12.15 -7.08
N ASP A 354 -3.23 11.06 -7.47
CA ASP A 354 -4.54 10.70 -6.96
C ASP A 354 -4.38 10.31 -5.48
N ASP A 355 -5.10 11.01 -4.60
CA ASP A 355 -5.15 10.68 -3.17
C ASP A 355 -6.03 9.44 -2.98
N TRP A 356 -5.41 8.26 -3.06
CA TRP A 356 -6.09 6.99 -2.88
C TRP A 356 -6.46 6.77 -1.41
N THR A 357 -7.76 6.73 -1.13
CA THR A 357 -8.27 6.37 0.19
C THR A 357 -8.63 4.88 0.26
N LEU A 358 -8.59 4.29 1.46
CA LEU A 358 -8.97 2.89 1.66
C LEU A 358 -10.44 2.65 1.30
N GLU A 359 -11.32 3.63 1.47
CA GLU A 359 -12.73 3.54 1.08
C GLU A 359 -12.91 3.47 -0.44
N GLN A 360 -12.19 4.32 -1.17
CA GLN A 360 -12.15 4.24 -2.64
C GLN A 360 -11.63 2.89 -3.11
N TRP A 361 -10.53 2.42 -2.54
CA TRP A 361 -9.95 1.12 -2.83
C TRP A 361 -10.99 -0.01 -2.65
N LYS A 362 -11.70 -0.04 -1.52
CA LYS A 362 -12.73 -1.06 -1.23
C LYS A 362 -13.96 -0.98 -2.14
N SER A 363 -14.26 0.20 -2.67
CA SER A 363 -15.41 0.40 -3.57
C SER A 363 -15.10 0.08 -5.03
N MET A 364 -13.82 -0.08 -5.40
CA MET A 364 -13.41 -0.34 -6.77
C MET A 364 -13.66 -1.79 -7.17
N ASP A 365 -14.09 -1.97 -8.43
CA ASP A 365 -14.09 -3.27 -9.07
C ASP A 365 -12.67 -3.77 -9.35
N SER A 366 -12.46 -5.09 -9.30
CA SER A 366 -11.14 -5.70 -9.45
C SER A 366 -10.43 -5.31 -10.76
N LEU A 367 -11.19 -5.18 -11.86
CA LEU A 367 -10.64 -4.72 -13.14
C LEU A 367 -10.22 -3.24 -13.08
N ALA A 368 -10.98 -2.40 -12.35
CA ALA A 368 -10.63 -1.00 -12.14
C ALA A 368 -9.35 -0.85 -11.32
N VAL A 369 -9.14 -1.71 -10.32
CA VAL A 369 -7.89 -1.77 -9.55
C VAL A 369 -6.70 -2.10 -10.45
N ILE A 370 -6.82 -3.13 -11.32
CA ILE A 370 -5.76 -3.49 -12.27
C ILE A 370 -5.44 -2.31 -13.20
N ARG A 371 -6.47 -1.61 -13.71
CA ARG A 371 -6.28 -0.43 -14.55
C ARG A 371 -5.60 0.72 -13.80
N ALA A 372 -5.94 0.94 -12.54
CA ALA A 372 -5.29 1.96 -11.70
C ALA A 372 -3.81 1.63 -11.48
N MET A 373 -3.49 0.36 -11.16
CA MET A 373 -2.10 -0.09 -11.00
C MET A 373 -1.24 0.08 -12.25
N LEU A 374 -1.86 -0.02 -13.43
CA LEU A 374 -1.18 0.06 -14.72
C LEU A 374 -1.41 1.39 -15.45
N ALA A 375 -2.06 2.38 -14.81
CA ALA A 375 -2.41 3.66 -15.44
C ALA A 375 -1.19 4.42 -15.98
N PHE A 376 -0.05 4.29 -15.32
CA PHE A 376 1.20 4.96 -15.68
C PHE A 376 2.21 4.03 -16.37
N SER A 377 1.83 2.78 -16.63
CA SER A 377 2.71 1.81 -17.30
C SER A 377 2.89 2.16 -18.76
N THR A 378 4.14 2.19 -19.18
CA THR A 378 4.51 2.30 -20.59
C THR A 378 4.62 0.90 -21.22
N PRO A 379 4.56 0.75 -22.56
CA PRO A 379 4.75 -0.55 -23.20
C PRO A 379 6.06 -1.24 -22.81
N GLY A 380 7.10 -0.47 -22.45
CA GLY A 380 8.39 -1.00 -22.00
C GLY A 380 8.40 -1.50 -20.55
N SER A 381 7.66 -0.85 -19.65
CA SER A 381 7.58 -1.22 -18.23
C SER A 381 6.45 -2.20 -17.92
N LEU A 382 5.44 -2.30 -18.78
CA LEU A 382 4.19 -3.02 -18.57
C LEU A 382 4.36 -4.42 -17.95
N ILE A 383 5.26 -5.22 -18.47
CA ILE A 383 5.48 -6.61 -18.01
C ILE A 383 6.06 -6.65 -16.60
N ALA A 384 6.99 -5.75 -16.31
CA ALA A 384 7.55 -5.61 -14.96
C ALA A 384 6.47 -5.14 -13.97
N ASP A 385 5.63 -4.19 -14.36
CA ASP A 385 4.56 -3.63 -13.56
C ASP A 385 3.44 -4.67 -13.31
N ILE A 386 3.05 -5.47 -14.32
CA ILE A 386 2.12 -6.58 -14.14
C ILE A 386 2.67 -7.57 -13.10
N ARG A 387 3.94 -7.93 -13.18
CA ARG A 387 4.56 -8.87 -12.24
C ARG A 387 4.69 -8.28 -10.84
N LYS A 388 4.98 -6.99 -10.74
CA LYS A 388 5.19 -6.30 -9.46
C LYS A 388 3.88 -5.99 -8.73
N PHE A 389 2.84 -5.56 -9.47
CA PHE A 389 1.60 -5.04 -8.88
C PHE A 389 0.41 -5.97 -9.08
N VAL A 390 0.17 -6.41 -10.33
CA VAL A 390 -1.06 -7.13 -10.69
C VAL A 390 -1.03 -8.58 -10.21
N LEU A 391 0.06 -9.31 -10.42
CA LEU A 391 0.13 -10.72 -10.00
C LEU A 391 -0.02 -10.90 -8.49
N PRO A 392 0.61 -10.10 -7.61
CA PRO A 392 0.37 -10.20 -6.17
C PRO A 392 -1.08 -9.87 -5.79
N TYR A 393 -1.71 -8.91 -6.44
CA TYR A 393 -3.12 -8.58 -6.24
C TYR A 393 -4.03 -9.76 -6.62
N LEU A 394 -3.82 -10.36 -7.78
CA LEU A 394 -4.57 -11.52 -8.24
C LEU A 394 -4.40 -12.72 -7.29
N PHE A 395 -3.19 -12.94 -6.79
CA PHE A 395 -2.91 -13.99 -5.79
C PHE A 395 -3.71 -13.77 -4.50
N VAL A 396 -3.79 -12.53 -4.01
CA VAL A 396 -4.60 -12.21 -2.82
C VAL A 396 -6.08 -12.48 -3.07
N LEU A 397 -6.60 -12.13 -4.26
CA LEU A 397 -8.00 -12.40 -4.62
C LEU A 397 -8.31 -13.91 -4.66
N GLU A 398 -7.42 -14.72 -5.25
CA GLU A 398 -7.57 -16.19 -5.26
C GLU A 398 -7.52 -16.77 -3.84
N SER A 399 -6.56 -16.35 -3.03
CA SER A 399 -6.45 -16.78 -1.64
C SER A 399 -7.68 -16.41 -0.80
N ARG A 400 -8.28 -15.25 -1.03
CA ARG A 400 -9.53 -14.85 -0.37
C ARG A 400 -10.71 -15.72 -0.82
N ALA A 401 -10.81 -16.00 -2.12
CA ALA A 401 -11.85 -16.86 -2.66
C ALA A 401 -11.74 -18.30 -2.11
N GLU A 402 -10.52 -18.84 -2.00
CA GLU A 402 -10.27 -20.15 -1.39
C GLU A 402 -10.65 -20.17 0.09
N ARG A 403 -10.27 -19.15 0.86
CA ARG A 403 -10.66 -19.01 2.28
C ARG A 403 -12.18 -18.92 2.47
N ALA A 404 -12.88 -18.30 1.51
CA ALA A 404 -14.36 -18.23 1.49
C ALA A 404 -15.04 -19.54 1.04
N GLY A 405 -14.27 -20.58 0.68
CA GLY A 405 -14.80 -21.86 0.21
C GLY A 405 -15.31 -21.82 -1.22
N ASN A 406 -15.04 -20.76 -1.98
CA ASN A 406 -15.38 -20.66 -3.38
C ASN A 406 -14.29 -21.35 -4.21
N THR A 407 -14.65 -22.43 -4.90
CA THR A 407 -13.74 -23.17 -5.80
C THR A 407 -13.50 -22.45 -7.13
N SER A 408 -13.42 -21.13 -7.14
CA SER A 408 -13.17 -20.35 -8.35
C SER A 408 -11.67 -20.42 -8.75
N GLN A 409 -11.23 -21.59 -9.19
CA GLN A 409 -9.99 -21.73 -9.94
C GLN A 409 -10.14 -20.92 -11.24
N GLY A 410 -9.56 -19.75 -11.32
CA GLY A 410 -9.51 -19.00 -12.58
C GLY A 410 -9.89 -17.53 -12.51
N ILE A 411 -10.18 -16.96 -11.34
CA ILE A 411 -10.45 -15.51 -11.19
C ILE A 411 -9.30 -14.68 -11.78
N SER A 412 -8.06 -15.03 -11.46
CA SER A 412 -6.86 -14.35 -11.98
C SER A 412 -6.79 -14.42 -13.49
N ARG A 413 -7.13 -15.57 -14.07
CA ARG A 413 -7.12 -15.78 -15.52
C ARG A 413 -8.22 -14.94 -16.20
N GLU A 414 -9.43 -14.92 -15.64
CA GLU A 414 -10.55 -14.14 -16.19
C GLU A 414 -10.23 -12.63 -16.13
N LEU A 415 -9.79 -12.11 -15.00
CA LEU A 415 -9.45 -10.70 -14.85
C LEU A 415 -8.28 -10.27 -15.76
N LEU A 416 -7.25 -11.11 -15.91
CA LEU A 416 -6.15 -10.83 -16.83
C LEU A 416 -6.65 -10.85 -18.29
N SER A 417 -7.53 -11.79 -18.65
CA SER A 417 -8.14 -11.84 -19.97
C SER A 417 -8.98 -10.59 -20.25
N ASP A 418 -9.79 -10.15 -19.30
CA ASP A 418 -10.63 -8.95 -19.43
C ASP A 418 -9.77 -7.68 -19.58
N PHE A 419 -8.63 -7.62 -18.87
CA PHE A 419 -7.67 -6.54 -19.06
C PHE A 419 -7.08 -6.55 -20.47
N VAL A 420 -6.61 -7.70 -20.96
CA VAL A 420 -6.03 -7.86 -22.32
C VAL A 420 -7.02 -7.46 -23.39
N LEU A 421 -8.30 -7.88 -23.28
CA LEU A 421 -9.36 -7.56 -24.24
C LEU A 421 -9.69 -6.05 -24.30
N ALA A 422 -9.41 -5.31 -23.24
CA ALA A 422 -9.65 -3.87 -23.16
C ALA A 422 -8.41 -3.01 -23.43
N ALA A 423 -7.22 -3.61 -23.48
CA ALA A 423 -5.94 -2.91 -23.63
C ALA A 423 -5.68 -2.47 -25.08
N PRO A 424 -4.89 -1.40 -25.32
CA PRO A 424 -4.39 -1.03 -26.64
C PRO A 424 -3.51 -2.13 -27.24
N LEU A 425 -3.52 -2.27 -28.59
CA LEU A 425 -2.75 -3.32 -29.29
C LEU A 425 -1.26 -3.33 -28.95
N GLU A 426 -0.67 -2.17 -28.72
CA GLU A 426 0.73 -2.06 -28.34
C GLU A 426 1.03 -2.77 -27.01
N MET A 427 0.15 -2.59 -26.00
CA MET A 427 0.25 -3.29 -24.73
C MET A 427 -0.04 -4.78 -24.88
N VAL A 428 -1.05 -5.13 -25.68
CA VAL A 428 -1.40 -6.52 -26.00
C VAL A 428 -0.19 -7.23 -26.61
N ALA A 429 0.49 -6.64 -27.58
CA ALA A 429 1.69 -7.22 -28.21
C ALA A 429 2.77 -7.56 -27.16
N ARG A 430 3.01 -6.67 -26.19
CA ARG A 430 3.99 -6.93 -25.11
C ARG A 430 3.57 -8.08 -24.19
N ILE A 431 2.29 -8.19 -23.88
CA ILE A 431 1.78 -9.30 -23.06
C ILE A 431 1.94 -10.63 -23.81
N PHE A 432 1.66 -10.67 -25.13
CA PHE A 432 1.86 -11.85 -25.95
C PHE A 432 3.35 -12.22 -26.10
N GLU A 433 4.24 -11.24 -26.24
CA GLU A 433 5.68 -11.49 -26.21
C GLU A 433 6.15 -12.17 -24.92
N ALA A 434 5.62 -11.73 -23.76
CA ALA A 434 5.91 -12.31 -22.44
C ALA A 434 5.19 -13.65 -22.19
N SER A 435 4.37 -14.11 -23.15
CA SER A 435 3.59 -15.34 -23.07
C SER A 435 3.99 -16.38 -24.12
N LYS A 436 5.04 -16.10 -24.92
CA LYS A 436 5.48 -16.99 -26.02
C LYS A 436 5.63 -18.46 -25.58
N PRO A 437 5.22 -19.43 -26.40
CA PRO A 437 5.39 -20.85 -26.12
C PRO A 437 6.85 -21.30 -25.93
N THR A 438 7.80 -20.51 -26.44
CA THR A 438 9.24 -20.75 -26.26
C THR A 438 9.72 -20.47 -24.83
N LEU A 439 8.95 -19.73 -24.02
CA LEU A 439 9.27 -19.45 -22.61
C LEU A 439 8.79 -20.62 -21.70
N PRO A 440 9.49 -20.88 -20.59
CA PRO A 440 9.00 -21.81 -19.59
C PRO A 440 7.60 -21.41 -19.08
N SER A 441 6.71 -22.38 -18.85
CA SER A 441 5.32 -22.11 -18.41
C SER A 441 5.22 -21.26 -17.13
N SER A 442 6.19 -21.40 -16.22
CA SER A 442 6.28 -20.59 -14.99
C SER A 442 6.65 -19.11 -15.21
N GLN A 443 7.20 -18.77 -16.36
CA GLN A 443 7.60 -17.38 -16.70
C GLN A 443 6.58 -16.69 -17.60
N ARG A 444 5.64 -17.43 -18.20
CA ARG A 444 4.61 -16.89 -19.06
C ARG A 444 3.54 -16.18 -18.23
N LEU A 445 3.07 -15.03 -18.75
CA LEU A 445 1.90 -14.36 -18.17
C LEU A 445 0.62 -15.13 -18.46
N ILE A 446 0.46 -15.62 -19.69
CA ILE A 446 -0.62 -16.50 -20.09
C ILE A 446 0.01 -17.86 -20.35
N SER A 447 -0.25 -18.81 -19.48
CA SER A 447 0.35 -20.15 -19.53
C SER A 447 -0.41 -21.13 -20.42
N ASP A 448 -1.71 -20.86 -20.66
CA ASP A 448 -2.60 -21.70 -21.44
C ASP A 448 -2.63 -21.29 -22.91
N ASP A 449 -2.13 -22.16 -23.79
CA ASP A 449 -2.00 -21.92 -25.21
C ASP A 449 -3.35 -21.72 -25.93
N GLU A 450 -4.40 -22.43 -25.51
CA GLU A 450 -5.74 -22.25 -26.06
C GLU A 450 -6.35 -20.88 -25.70
N THR A 451 -6.20 -20.49 -24.44
CA THR A 451 -6.66 -19.15 -23.99
C THR A 451 -5.90 -18.06 -24.72
N MET A 452 -4.60 -18.25 -24.94
CA MET A 452 -3.76 -17.31 -25.69
C MET A 452 -4.26 -17.14 -27.14
N ALA A 453 -4.57 -18.23 -27.83
CA ALA A 453 -5.11 -18.19 -29.20
C ALA A 453 -6.49 -17.50 -29.25
N ARG A 454 -7.38 -17.84 -28.31
CA ARG A 454 -8.71 -17.21 -28.20
C ARG A 454 -8.63 -15.71 -27.98
N LEU A 455 -7.72 -15.26 -27.09
CA LEU A 455 -7.46 -13.84 -26.84
C LEU A 455 -6.90 -13.13 -28.06
N ALA A 456 -5.94 -13.74 -28.77
CA ALA A 456 -5.42 -13.17 -30.00
C ALA A 456 -6.47 -12.95 -31.06
N LEU A 457 -7.27 -14.00 -31.37
CA LEU A 457 -8.38 -13.91 -32.32
C LEU A 457 -9.39 -12.81 -31.90
N ALA A 458 -9.73 -12.73 -30.62
CA ALA A 458 -10.65 -11.72 -30.11
C ALA A 458 -10.10 -10.30 -30.21
N CYS A 459 -8.87 -10.06 -29.80
CA CYS A 459 -8.23 -8.74 -29.85
C CYS A 459 -8.03 -8.27 -31.30
N LEU A 460 -7.53 -9.14 -32.18
CA LEU A 460 -7.19 -8.79 -33.55
C LEU A 460 -8.46 -8.53 -34.39
N TYR A 461 -9.43 -9.42 -34.40
CA TYR A 461 -10.69 -9.20 -35.14
C TYR A 461 -11.60 -8.15 -34.48
N GLY A 462 -11.47 -7.91 -33.19
CA GLY A 462 -12.19 -6.85 -32.46
C GLY A 462 -11.58 -5.46 -32.61
N SER A 463 -10.36 -5.37 -33.12
CA SER A 463 -9.68 -4.08 -33.34
C SER A 463 -10.24 -3.34 -34.56
N ASP A 464 -10.43 -2.02 -34.40
CA ASP A 464 -10.77 -1.10 -35.48
C ASP A 464 -9.53 -0.47 -36.13
N SER A 465 -8.30 -0.85 -35.71
CA SER A 465 -7.07 -0.27 -36.21
C SER A 465 -6.88 -0.55 -37.70
N LEU A 466 -6.42 0.47 -38.42
CA LEU A 466 -6.17 0.41 -39.89
C LEU A 466 -4.69 0.46 -40.23
N GLY A 467 -3.82 0.81 -39.28
CA GLY A 467 -2.40 1.09 -39.52
C GLY A 467 -1.42 0.26 -38.71
N GLU A 468 -1.85 -0.54 -37.74
CA GLU A 468 -0.98 -1.25 -36.81
C GLU A 468 -0.69 -2.71 -37.20
N TRP A 469 -0.57 -2.96 -38.52
CA TRP A 469 -0.38 -4.31 -39.05
C TRP A 469 0.86 -5.00 -38.49
N HIS A 470 1.95 -4.26 -38.29
CA HIS A 470 3.17 -4.80 -37.70
C HIS A 470 2.97 -5.33 -36.28
N LEU A 471 2.13 -4.64 -35.46
CA LEU A 471 1.79 -5.13 -34.10
C LEU A 471 0.89 -6.37 -34.18
N MET A 472 -0.04 -6.39 -35.14
CA MET A 472 -0.91 -7.56 -35.34
C MET A 472 -0.10 -8.78 -35.78
N SER A 473 0.85 -8.63 -36.71
CA SER A 473 1.76 -9.70 -37.12
C SER A 473 2.68 -10.13 -35.97
N GLN A 474 3.17 -9.18 -35.16
CA GLN A 474 3.97 -9.47 -33.97
C GLN A 474 3.20 -10.30 -32.94
N ILE A 475 1.89 -9.99 -32.72
CA ILE A 475 1.02 -10.79 -31.85
C ILE A 475 0.87 -12.20 -32.43
N PHE A 476 0.65 -12.33 -33.74
CA PHE A 476 0.49 -13.61 -34.41
C PHE A 476 1.73 -14.49 -34.29
N GLU A 477 2.94 -13.93 -34.48
CA GLU A 477 4.20 -14.64 -34.31
C GLU A 477 4.45 -15.18 -32.89
N CYS A 478 3.74 -14.66 -31.90
CA CYS A 478 3.82 -15.14 -30.52
C CYS A 478 2.92 -16.36 -30.24
N LEU A 479 2.05 -16.75 -31.20
CA LEU A 479 1.06 -17.80 -30.96
C LEU A 479 1.66 -19.21 -31.05
N PRO A 480 1.04 -20.18 -30.40
CA PRO A 480 1.43 -21.58 -30.51
C PRO A 480 1.14 -22.13 -31.91
N ALA A 481 2.06 -22.92 -32.45
CA ALA A 481 1.82 -23.70 -33.67
C ALA A 481 1.35 -25.10 -33.27
N TRP A 482 0.16 -25.47 -33.75
CA TRP A 482 -0.37 -26.82 -33.57
C TRP A 482 -0.25 -27.61 -34.88
N ASN A 483 0.38 -28.77 -34.84
CA ASN A 483 0.47 -29.68 -35.97
C ASN A 483 -0.82 -30.48 -36.06
N ASN A 484 -1.61 -30.21 -37.09
CA ASN A 484 -2.90 -30.86 -37.34
C ASN A 484 -2.77 -32.26 -38.01
N GLU A 485 -1.64 -32.98 -37.85
CA GLU A 485 -1.39 -34.24 -38.56
C GLU A 485 -2.34 -35.40 -38.18
N ALA A 486 -3.27 -35.23 -37.24
CA ALA A 486 -4.05 -36.36 -36.65
C ALA A 486 -5.59 -36.27 -36.75
N SER A 487 -6.18 -35.24 -37.35
CA SER A 487 -7.64 -35.19 -37.44
C SER A 487 -8.13 -35.67 -38.81
N GLY A 488 -8.76 -36.84 -38.81
CA GLY A 488 -9.40 -37.38 -40.02
C GLY A 488 -10.54 -36.52 -40.53
N ASP A 489 -10.94 -36.77 -41.75
CA ASP A 489 -11.87 -36.03 -42.62
C ASP A 489 -13.28 -35.63 -42.03
N GLU A 490 -13.60 -36.05 -40.81
CA GLU A 490 -14.96 -35.84 -40.24
C GLU A 490 -15.14 -34.43 -39.62
N ASP A 491 -14.09 -33.65 -39.33
CA ASP A 491 -14.17 -32.35 -38.63
C ASP A 491 -14.20 -31.13 -39.56
N THR A 492 -13.94 -31.29 -40.88
CA THR A 492 -13.81 -30.15 -41.81
C THR A 492 -15.13 -29.40 -42.00
N ASP A 493 -16.25 -30.09 -42.09
CA ASP A 493 -17.59 -29.47 -42.26
C ASP A 493 -18.01 -28.65 -41.02
N ALA A 494 -17.65 -29.11 -39.81
CA ALA A 494 -17.94 -28.39 -38.57
C ALA A 494 -17.09 -27.13 -38.46
N VAL A 495 -15.86 -27.14 -38.96
CA VAL A 495 -14.94 -25.99 -38.93
C VAL A 495 -15.36 -24.91 -39.93
N GLU A 496 -15.74 -25.31 -41.16
CA GLU A 496 -16.25 -24.38 -42.17
C GLU A 496 -17.53 -23.66 -41.72
N THR A 497 -18.48 -24.41 -41.08
CA THR A 497 -19.68 -23.82 -40.51
C THR A 497 -19.39 -22.84 -39.39
N THR A 498 -18.36 -23.09 -38.59
CA THR A 498 -17.92 -22.18 -37.51
C THR A 498 -17.40 -20.86 -38.06
N ILE A 499 -16.62 -20.88 -39.13
CA ILE A 499 -16.07 -19.69 -39.76
C ILE A 499 -17.15 -18.86 -40.45
N ALA A 500 -18.08 -19.53 -41.16
CA ALA A 500 -19.24 -18.86 -41.72
C ALA A 500 -20.10 -18.19 -40.64
N SER A 501 -20.21 -18.84 -39.47
CA SER A 501 -20.89 -18.30 -38.29
C SER A 501 -20.13 -17.09 -37.73
N LEU A 502 -18.80 -17.09 -37.72
CA LEU A 502 -17.97 -15.95 -37.27
C LEU A 502 -18.20 -14.72 -38.14
N GLY A 503 -18.26 -14.89 -39.48
CA GLY A 503 -18.56 -13.81 -40.42
C GLY A 503 -19.93 -13.16 -40.14
N SER A 504 -20.95 -13.96 -39.84
CA SER A 504 -22.28 -13.46 -39.46
C SER A 504 -22.26 -12.83 -38.05
N PHE A 505 -21.50 -13.37 -37.11
CA PHE A 505 -21.38 -12.86 -35.76
C PHE A 505 -20.72 -11.48 -35.73
N VAL A 506 -19.70 -11.24 -36.54
CA VAL A 506 -18.98 -9.95 -36.65
C VAL A 506 -19.82 -8.88 -37.34
N THR A 507 -20.89 -9.27 -38.11
CA THR A 507 -21.73 -8.31 -38.81
C THR A 507 -22.62 -7.54 -37.82
N PRO A 508 -22.66 -6.19 -37.87
CA PRO A 508 -23.50 -5.38 -37.00
C PRO A 508 -24.96 -5.73 -37.13
N THR A 509 -25.67 -5.82 -36.00
CA THR A 509 -27.11 -6.03 -35.91
C THR A 509 -27.75 -4.98 -35.00
N THR A 510 -29.08 -4.88 -34.97
CA THR A 510 -29.81 -3.98 -34.07
C THR A 510 -29.54 -4.29 -32.59
N ALA A 511 -29.33 -5.57 -32.24
CA ALA A 511 -29.00 -6.01 -30.87
C ALA A 511 -27.53 -5.81 -30.55
N ARG A 512 -26.65 -5.82 -31.54
CA ARG A 512 -25.21 -5.67 -31.41
C ARG A 512 -24.68 -4.75 -32.50
N PRO A 513 -24.73 -3.42 -32.27
CA PRO A 513 -24.32 -2.44 -33.28
C PRO A 513 -22.83 -2.44 -33.52
N LYS A 514 -22.02 -2.89 -32.56
CA LYS A 514 -20.56 -3.01 -32.64
C LYS A 514 -20.12 -4.33 -31.99
N CYS A 515 -19.26 -5.09 -32.66
CA CYS A 515 -18.65 -6.28 -32.08
C CYS A 515 -17.39 -5.90 -31.30
N THR A 516 -17.37 -6.20 -30.01
CA THR A 516 -16.25 -5.91 -29.11
C THR A 516 -15.29 -7.12 -29.02
N PRO A 517 -14.01 -6.93 -28.60
CA PRO A 517 -13.14 -8.06 -28.32
C PRO A 517 -13.70 -9.03 -27.30
N SER A 518 -14.42 -8.54 -26.27
CA SER A 518 -15.07 -9.38 -25.26
C SER A 518 -16.17 -10.26 -25.85
N ASP A 519 -16.98 -9.74 -26.80
CA ASP A 519 -18.00 -10.54 -27.49
C ASP A 519 -17.36 -11.68 -28.29
N LEU A 520 -16.26 -11.38 -28.98
CA LEU A 520 -15.51 -12.36 -29.76
C LEU A 520 -14.85 -13.42 -28.87
N PHE A 521 -14.30 -13.03 -27.75
CA PHE A 521 -13.72 -13.98 -26.80
C PHE A 521 -14.77 -14.99 -26.30
N LEU A 522 -15.97 -14.53 -25.99
CA LEU A 522 -17.08 -15.41 -25.62
C LEU A 522 -17.48 -16.33 -26.78
N PHE A 523 -17.43 -15.85 -28.02
CA PHE A 523 -17.68 -16.68 -29.21
C PHE A 523 -16.62 -17.77 -29.39
N PHE A 524 -15.35 -17.46 -29.18
CA PHE A 524 -14.26 -18.41 -29.33
C PHE A 524 -14.09 -19.38 -28.16
N ARG A 525 -14.68 -19.08 -26.98
CA ARG A 525 -14.52 -19.90 -25.75
C ARG A 525 -14.90 -21.38 -25.92
N PRO A 526 -16.02 -21.74 -26.57
CA PRO A 526 -16.43 -23.14 -26.71
C PRO A 526 -15.74 -23.87 -27.87
N LEU A 527 -14.93 -23.22 -28.69
CA LEU A 527 -14.33 -23.86 -29.86
C LEU A 527 -13.29 -24.91 -29.47
N PRO A 528 -13.33 -26.11 -30.10
CA PRO A 528 -12.32 -27.13 -29.93
C PRO A 528 -11.01 -26.74 -30.61
N LEU A 529 -9.93 -27.42 -30.23
CA LEU A 529 -8.57 -27.13 -30.70
C LEU A 529 -8.43 -27.14 -32.23
N PRO A 530 -9.00 -28.10 -32.99
CA PRO A 530 -8.89 -28.09 -34.47
C PRO A 530 -9.51 -26.83 -35.09
N SER A 531 -10.67 -26.39 -34.58
CA SER A 531 -11.34 -25.17 -35.06
C SER A 531 -10.53 -23.91 -34.73
N LEU A 532 -9.85 -23.86 -33.56
CA LEU A 532 -8.95 -22.78 -33.22
C LEU A 532 -7.73 -22.74 -34.13
N SER A 533 -7.10 -23.88 -34.38
CA SER A 533 -5.96 -23.98 -35.30
C SER A 533 -6.32 -23.47 -36.71
N HIS A 534 -7.44 -23.91 -37.24
CA HIS A 534 -7.91 -23.44 -38.54
C HIS A 534 -8.28 -21.93 -38.55
N ALA A 535 -8.84 -21.42 -37.46
CA ALA A 535 -9.09 -19.98 -37.32
C ALA A 535 -7.77 -19.17 -37.31
N LEU A 536 -6.68 -19.73 -36.78
CA LEU A 536 -5.34 -19.10 -36.84
C LEU A 536 -4.77 -19.15 -38.26
N ASP A 537 -4.97 -20.25 -39.02
CA ASP A 537 -4.56 -20.34 -40.41
C ASP A 537 -5.27 -19.28 -41.29
N ILE A 538 -6.54 -19.04 -41.03
CA ILE A 538 -7.31 -17.96 -41.70
C ILE A 538 -6.85 -16.59 -41.25
N LEU A 539 -6.52 -16.40 -39.97
CA LEU A 539 -5.99 -15.15 -39.47
C LEU A 539 -4.67 -14.80 -40.17
N ASP A 540 -3.78 -15.77 -40.37
CA ASP A 540 -2.52 -15.59 -41.14
C ASP A 540 -2.76 -15.03 -42.52
N VAL A 541 -3.67 -15.66 -43.29
CA VAL A 541 -4.04 -15.19 -44.63
C VAL A 541 -4.63 -13.79 -44.62
N HIS A 542 -5.42 -13.47 -43.60
CA HIS A 542 -6.03 -12.14 -43.45
C HIS A 542 -4.99 -11.08 -43.06
N LEU A 543 -4.02 -11.41 -42.22
CA LEU A 543 -2.91 -10.50 -41.86
C LEU A 543 -2.05 -10.19 -43.08
N GLU A 544 -1.61 -11.20 -43.82
CA GLU A 544 -0.88 -11.01 -45.06
C GLU A 544 -1.66 -10.15 -46.08
N SER A 545 -2.93 -10.43 -46.25
CA SER A 545 -3.82 -9.65 -47.12
C SER A 545 -3.95 -8.20 -46.63
N GLY A 546 -4.03 -7.98 -45.32
CA GLY A 546 -4.14 -6.66 -44.70
C GLY A 546 -2.89 -5.81 -44.85
N GLU A 547 -1.72 -6.41 -44.70
CA GLU A 547 -0.43 -5.76 -44.96
C GLU A 547 -0.29 -5.31 -46.42
N ILE A 548 -0.68 -6.19 -47.34
CA ILE A 548 -0.68 -5.85 -48.80
C ILE A 548 -1.62 -4.68 -49.06
N LEU A 549 -2.86 -4.71 -48.55
CA LEU A 549 -3.81 -3.61 -48.75
C LEU A 549 -3.34 -2.30 -48.10
N SER A 550 -2.68 -2.36 -46.95
CA SER A 550 -2.10 -1.20 -46.27
C SER A 550 -0.96 -0.57 -47.07
N ARG A 551 -0.10 -1.39 -47.68
CA ARG A 551 1.02 -0.94 -48.57
C ARG A 551 0.49 -0.07 -49.69
N TRP A 552 -0.72 -0.36 -50.16
CA TRP A 552 -1.34 0.36 -51.30
C TRP A 552 -2.35 1.41 -50.85
N ASP A 553 -2.26 1.97 -49.64
CA ASP A 553 -3.12 3.01 -49.09
C ASP A 553 -4.64 2.67 -49.13
N THR A 554 -4.97 1.38 -49.07
CA THR A 554 -6.36 0.89 -49.02
C THR A 554 -6.64 0.01 -47.81
N PRO A 555 -6.25 0.44 -46.60
CA PRO A 555 -6.37 -0.39 -45.42
C PRO A 555 -7.84 -0.78 -45.13
N ALA A 556 -8.01 -1.97 -44.58
CA ALA A 556 -9.30 -2.48 -44.12
C ALA A 556 -9.14 -3.00 -42.67
N PRO A 557 -10.11 -2.83 -41.79
CA PRO A 557 -10.05 -3.48 -40.49
C PRO A 557 -10.07 -5.00 -40.68
N LEU A 558 -9.41 -5.75 -39.79
CA LEU A 558 -9.25 -7.21 -39.96
C LEU A 558 -10.61 -7.92 -40.06
N ARG A 559 -11.63 -7.46 -39.33
CA ARG A 559 -13.00 -7.99 -39.42
C ARG A 559 -13.64 -7.85 -40.82
N TRP A 560 -13.17 -6.91 -41.66
CA TRP A 560 -13.68 -6.75 -43.04
C TRP A 560 -13.47 -8.01 -43.86
N PHE A 561 -12.37 -8.71 -43.64
CA PHE A 561 -12.06 -9.95 -44.39
C PHE A 561 -13.13 -11.03 -44.09
N LEU A 562 -13.55 -11.18 -42.85
CA LEU A 562 -14.63 -12.09 -42.46
C LEU A 562 -15.97 -11.67 -43.07
N GLN A 563 -16.31 -10.39 -43.06
CA GLN A 563 -17.53 -9.86 -43.61
C GLN A 563 -17.59 -9.97 -45.13
N SER A 564 -16.48 -9.83 -45.79
CA SER A 564 -16.33 -9.84 -47.27
C SER A 564 -16.20 -11.25 -47.86
N THR A 565 -16.16 -12.32 -47.07
CA THR A 565 -15.97 -13.71 -47.53
C THR A 565 -17.02 -14.12 -48.56
N ASN A 566 -18.26 -13.61 -48.46
CA ASN A 566 -19.34 -13.88 -49.41
C ASN A 566 -19.78 -12.65 -50.23
N ASP A 567 -19.10 -11.50 -50.08
CA ASP A 567 -19.44 -10.24 -50.76
C ASP A 567 -18.50 -9.94 -51.89
N ARG A 568 -18.79 -10.51 -53.08
CA ARG A 568 -18.03 -10.23 -54.30
C ARG A 568 -18.06 -8.75 -54.69
N SER A 569 -19.14 -8.03 -54.39
CA SER A 569 -19.26 -6.60 -54.71
C SER A 569 -18.35 -5.73 -53.85
N GLY A 570 -18.24 -6.01 -52.56
CA GLY A 570 -17.35 -5.36 -51.62
C GLY A 570 -15.89 -5.61 -51.97
N GLN A 571 -15.50 -6.86 -52.27
CA GLN A 571 -14.15 -7.21 -52.72
C GLN A 571 -13.79 -6.46 -54.02
N ARG A 572 -14.71 -6.43 -55.01
CA ARG A 572 -14.54 -5.71 -56.27
C ARG A 572 -14.35 -4.20 -56.05
N ALA A 573 -15.16 -3.59 -55.18
CA ALA A 573 -15.04 -2.18 -54.83
C ALA A 573 -13.68 -1.83 -54.21
N ARG A 574 -13.20 -2.71 -53.34
CA ARG A 574 -11.86 -2.54 -52.71
C ARG A 574 -10.72 -2.71 -53.76
N ALA A 575 -10.78 -3.72 -54.59
CA ALA A 575 -9.82 -3.93 -55.67
C ALA A 575 -9.77 -2.73 -56.65
N VAL A 576 -10.93 -2.17 -57.01
CA VAL A 576 -11.03 -0.97 -57.86
C VAL A 576 -10.39 0.25 -57.13
N ARG A 577 -10.59 0.39 -55.81
CA ARG A 577 -9.95 1.46 -55.03
C ARG A 577 -8.43 1.31 -55.05
N MET A 578 -7.92 0.10 -54.78
CA MET A 578 -6.50 -0.23 -54.81
C MET A 578 -5.86 0.12 -56.16
N ALA A 579 -6.47 -0.29 -57.27
CA ALA A 579 -5.98 0.01 -58.61
C ALA A 579 -5.98 1.52 -58.95
N ARG A 580 -6.94 2.31 -58.42
CA ARG A 580 -7.04 3.76 -58.63
C ARG A 580 -6.11 4.56 -57.74
N GLN A 581 -5.77 4.06 -56.55
CA GLN A 581 -4.96 4.79 -55.57
C GLN A 581 -3.55 5.08 -56.14
N LEU A 582 -2.96 4.13 -56.87
CA LEU A 582 -1.66 4.33 -57.52
C LEU A 582 -1.70 5.45 -58.54
N GLY A 583 -2.84 5.63 -59.24
CA GLY A 583 -3.02 6.69 -60.24
C GLY A 583 -3.26 8.07 -59.63
N ALA A 584 -3.78 8.13 -58.39
CA ALA A 584 -4.13 9.37 -57.69
C ALA A 584 -2.89 10.03 -57.05
N THR A 585 -1.87 9.28 -56.70
CA THR A 585 -0.64 9.78 -56.06
C THR A 585 0.20 10.57 -57.09
N HIS A 586 0.52 11.85 -56.79
CA HIS A 586 1.23 12.75 -57.69
C HIS A 586 2.72 12.40 -57.90
N ALA A 587 3.26 11.42 -57.20
CA ALA A 587 4.64 10.97 -57.36
C ALA A 587 4.84 10.28 -58.74
N LEU A 588 5.97 10.54 -59.39
CA LEU A 588 6.39 9.79 -60.58
C LEU A 588 6.57 8.33 -60.18
N ARG A 589 5.61 7.48 -60.55
CA ARG A 589 5.67 6.03 -60.32
C ARG A 589 6.40 5.35 -61.46
N SER A 590 7.29 4.42 -61.07
CA SER A 590 8.04 3.59 -62.05
C SER A 590 7.16 2.50 -62.65
N GLN A 591 7.64 1.89 -63.71
CA GLN A 591 7.00 0.71 -64.29
C GLN A 591 6.95 -0.44 -63.27
N GLU A 592 7.97 -0.57 -62.47
CA GLU A 592 8.09 -1.58 -61.40
C GLU A 592 6.97 -1.47 -60.36
N ASP A 593 6.51 -0.25 -59.99
CA ASP A 593 5.41 -0.05 -59.04
C ASP A 593 4.09 -0.64 -59.58
N TRP A 594 3.84 -0.56 -60.89
CA TRP A 594 2.65 -1.15 -61.51
C TRP A 594 2.76 -2.68 -61.60
N GLU A 595 3.95 -3.24 -61.85
CA GLU A 595 4.20 -4.67 -61.84
C GLU A 595 3.99 -5.24 -60.46
N TRP A 596 4.50 -4.60 -59.38
CA TRP A 596 4.27 -4.98 -57.99
C TRP A 596 2.78 -4.89 -57.58
N LEU A 597 2.08 -3.81 -58.02
CA LEU A 597 0.65 -3.70 -57.79
C LEU A 597 -0.12 -4.87 -58.43
N LEU A 598 0.20 -5.23 -59.67
CA LEU A 598 -0.45 -6.33 -60.35
C LEU A 598 -0.15 -7.67 -59.67
N GLU A 599 1.09 -7.91 -59.29
CA GLU A 599 1.50 -9.10 -58.55
C GLU A 599 0.75 -9.22 -57.22
N ASP A 600 0.71 -8.14 -56.43
CA ASP A 600 -0.01 -8.08 -55.18
C ASP A 600 -1.53 -8.28 -55.35
N MET A 601 -2.16 -7.69 -56.38
CA MET A 601 -3.58 -7.90 -56.68
C MET A 601 -3.86 -9.34 -57.11
N LEU A 602 -2.95 -9.98 -57.87
CA LEU A 602 -3.08 -11.39 -58.23
C LEU A 602 -2.86 -12.30 -57.05
N LYS A 603 -1.93 -11.97 -56.14
CA LYS A 603 -1.68 -12.70 -54.90
C LYS A 603 -2.95 -12.67 -54.03
N LEU A 604 -3.60 -11.52 -53.84
CA LEU A 604 -4.84 -11.35 -53.09
C LEU A 604 -6.05 -12.10 -53.70
N SER A 605 -6.00 -12.51 -54.99
CA SER A 605 -7.07 -13.28 -55.64
C SER A 605 -6.85 -14.80 -55.65
N ARG A 606 -5.64 -15.25 -55.28
CA ARG A 606 -5.31 -16.67 -55.23
C ARG A 606 -5.86 -17.31 -53.96
N THR A 607 -6.12 -18.58 -54.03
CA THR A 607 -6.30 -19.47 -52.85
C THR A 607 -4.92 -19.98 -52.47
N ASN A 608 -4.63 -20.00 -51.17
CA ASN A 608 -3.39 -20.58 -50.65
C ASN A 608 -3.36 -22.10 -50.85
N GLU A 609 -2.19 -22.70 -50.63
CA GLU A 609 -1.95 -24.16 -50.77
C GLU A 609 -2.97 -24.97 -49.88
N ASN A 610 -3.42 -24.40 -48.79
CA ASN A 610 -4.43 -24.96 -47.86
C ASN A 610 -5.88 -24.72 -48.29
N GLY A 611 -6.14 -24.20 -49.51
CA GLY A 611 -7.49 -23.93 -49.99
C GLY A 611 -8.13 -22.65 -49.46
N LEU A 612 -7.42 -21.87 -48.57
CA LEU A 612 -7.93 -20.67 -47.95
C LEU A 612 -7.94 -19.48 -48.93
N ARG A 613 -9.02 -18.69 -48.88
CA ARG A 613 -9.26 -17.56 -49.76
C ARG A 613 -8.65 -16.27 -49.19
N SER A 614 -7.80 -15.59 -49.98
CA SER A 614 -7.29 -14.26 -49.65
C SER A 614 -8.35 -13.16 -49.88
N ALA A 615 -8.01 -11.89 -49.66
CA ALA A 615 -8.92 -10.73 -49.66
C ALA A 615 -9.83 -10.62 -50.90
N PHE A 616 -9.38 -11.04 -52.07
CA PHE A 616 -10.12 -10.99 -53.33
C PHE A 616 -10.47 -12.40 -53.89
N GLY A 617 -10.56 -13.40 -53.02
CA GLY A 617 -10.74 -14.79 -53.40
C GLY A 617 -12.05 -15.12 -54.13
N LEU A 618 -13.04 -14.21 -54.22
CA LEU A 618 -14.24 -14.32 -55.04
C LEU A 618 -14.07 -13.73 -56.43
N LEU A 619 -12.96 -13.02 -56.70
CA LEU A 619 -12.69 -12.42 -57.98
C LEU A 619 -11.82 -13.34 -58.81
N SER A 620 -12.19 -13.59 -60.08
CA SER A 620 -11.35 -14.35 -61.00
C SER A 620 -10.15 -13.53 -61.40
N GLN A 621 -9.05 -14.18 -61.86
CA GLN A 621 -7.90 -13.52 -62.41
C GLN A 621 -8.28 -12.56 -63.56
N ALA A 622 -9.25 -12.92 -64.39
CA ALA A 622 -9.79 -12.07 -65.44
C ALA A 622 -10.46 -10.80 -64.90
N ASP A 623 -11.20 -10.91 -63.76
CA ASP A 623 -11.77 -9.73 -63.07
C ASP A 623 -10.68 -8.81 -62.58
N ILE A 624 -9.63 -9.33 -61.92
CA ILE A 624 -8.50 -8.57 -61.42
C ILE A 624 -7.75 -7.84 -62.53
N LEU A 625 -7.43 -8.55 -63.62
CA LEU A 625 -6.81 -7.95 -64.83
C LEU A 625 -7.66 -6.84 -65.42
N SER A 626 -8.99 -7.06 -65.51
CA SER A 626 -9.91 -6.04 -65.97
C SER A 626 -9.92 -4.79 -65.10
N ILE A 627 -9.94 -4.97 -63.77
CA ILE A 627 -9.90 -3.88 -62.79
C ILE A 627 -8.56 -3.12 -62.88
N PHE A 628 -7.42 -3.84 -62.91
CA PHE A 628 -6.10 -3.27 -63.05
C PHE A 628 -5.97 -2.43 -64.33
N LEU A 629 -6.34 -2.98 -65.48
CA LEU A 629 -6.33 -2.26 -66.78
C LEU A 629 -7.23 -1.03 -66.74
N SER A 630 -8.43 -1.13 -66.15
CA SER A 630 -9.34 0.02 -65.98
C SER A 630 -8.71 1.11 -65.11
N GLY A 631 -8.03 0.74 -64.00
CA GLY A 631 -7.27 1.64 -63.14
C GLY A 631 -6.13 2.34 -63.90
N LEU A 632 -5.32 1.58 -64.61
CA LEU A 632 -4.20 2.05 -65.39
C LEU A 632 -4.64 3.02 -66.49
N LEU A 633 -5.71 2.69 -67.26
CA LEU A 633 -6.27 3.55 -68.29
C LEU A 633 -6.90 4.83 -67.72
N SER A 634 -7.41 4.81 -66.51
CA SER A 634 -8.03 5.96 -65.88
C SER A 634 -7.03 7.06 -65.48
N THR A 635 -5.73 6.74 -65.41
CA THR A 635 -4.68 7.70 -65.07
C THR A 635 -4.32 8.68 -66.20
N GLY A 636 -4.77 8.42 -67.40
CA GLY A 636 -4.50 9.27 -68.57
C GLY A 636 -3.04 9.40 -68.98
N ARG A 637 -2.13 8.64 -68.37
CA ARG A 637 -0.71 8.66 -68.66
C ARG A 637 -0.36 7.71 -69.82
N LYS A 638 0.65 8.06 -70.63
CA LYS A 638 1.19 7.16 -71.65
C LYS A 638 1.84 5.97 -70.94
N CYS A 639 1.15 4.85 -70.89
CA CYS A 639 1.68 3.63 -70.31
C CYS A 639 2.42 2.84 -71.38
N PRO A 640 3.56 2.24 -71.04
CA PRO A 640 4.19 1.28 -71.97
C PRO A 640 3.28 0.07 -72.09
N LEU A 641 2.65 -0.09 -73.20
CA LEU A 641 1.76 -1.21 -73.57
C LEU A 641 2.43 -2.59 -73.41
N THR A 642 3.76 -2.60 -73.37
CA THR A 642 4.58 -3.79 -73.13
C THR A 642 4.29 -4.53 -71.85
N LEU A 643 3.91 -3.80 -70.76
CA LEU A 643 3.61 -4.34 -69.47
C LEU A 643 2.37 -5.25 -69.45
N VAL A 644 1.46 -5.05 -70.39
CA VAL A 644 0.18 -5.74 -70.45
C VAL A 644 0.22 -6.99 -71.31
N VAL A 645 1.24 -7.06 -72.23
CA VAL A 645 1.29 -8.14 -73.22
C VAL A 645 2.00 -9.39 -72.68
N ASP A 646 3.06 -9.24 -71.86
CA ASP A 646 3.86 -10.39 -71.43
C ASP A 646 3.14 -11.28 -70.42
N PRO A 647 2.47 -10.77 -69.33
CA PRO A 647 1.73 -11.62 -68.42
C PRO A 647 0.43 -12.18 -69.03
N LEU A 648 -0.07 -11.59 -70.08
CA LEU A 648 -1.26 -12.08 -70.77
C LEU A 648 -0.97 -13.19 -71.82
N SER A 649 0.29 -13.33 -72.26
CA SER A 649 0.67 -14.33 -73.24
C SER A 649 0.67 -15.75 -72.68
N ASP A 650 0.97 -15.92 -71.33
CA ASP A 650 1.04 -17.22 -70.70
C ASP A 650 -0.30 -17.67 -70.09
N ALA A 651 -1.26 -16.73 -69.89
CA ALA A 651 -2.54 -17.03 -69.17
C ALA A 651 -3.79 -17.00 -70.03
N CYS A 652 -3.73 -16.71 -71.36
CA CYS A 652 -4.91 -16.46 -72.14
C CYS A 652 -5.16 -17.44 -73.29
N PRO A 653 -6.09 -18.35 -73.14
CA PRO A 653 -6.77 -18.91 -74.32
C PRO A 653 -7.73 -17.84 -74.89
N PHE A 654 -7.52 -17.42 -76.11
CA PHE A 654 -8.28 -16.71 -77.11
C PHE A 654 -9.52 -15.84 -76.79
N GLN A 655 -10.16 -15.98 -75.61
CA GLN A 655 -11.40 -15.24 -75.27
C GLN A 655 -11.16 -13.86 -74.63
N SER A 656 -10.09 -13.66 -73.90
CA SER A 656 -9.76 -12.36 -73.25
C SER A 656 -9.23 -11.30 -74.20
N CYS A 657 -8.69 -11.67 -75.34
CA CYS A 657 -8.31 -10.71 -76.36
C CYS A 657 -9.48 -9.96 -76.98
N ARG A 658 -10.69 -10.52 -77.00
CA ARG A 658 -11.89 -9.81 -77.43
C ARG A 658 -12.32 -8.68 -76.47
N SER A 659 -12.10 -8.81 -75.15
CA SER A 659 -12.40 -7.74 -74.20
C SER A 659 -11.40 -6.55 -74.32
N LEU A 660 -10.17 -6.82 -74.64
CA LEU A 660 -9.18 -5.78 -74.94
C LEU A 660 -9.49 -4.94 -76.21
N ARG A 661 -10.07 -5.59 -77.24
CA ARG A 661 -10.53 -4.87 -78.44
C ARG A 661 -11.77 -4.00 -78.20
N VAL A 662 -12.67 -4.36 -77.24
CA VAL A 662 -13.80 -3.54 -76.89
C VAL A 662 -13.38 -2.29 -76.09
N TYR A 663 -12.37 -2.39 -75.27
CA TYR A 663 -11.82 -1.22 -74.53
C TYR A 663 -11.03 -0.27 -75.41
N CYS A 664 -10.24 -0.74 -76.41
CA CYS A 664 -9.55 0.12 -77.43
C CYS A 664 -10.52 0.73 -78.45
N GLY A 665 -11.74 0.18 -78.61
CA GLY A 665 -12.75 0.69 -79.50
C GLY A 665 -13.52 1.92 -79.11
N ARG A 666 -13.51 2.24 -77.79
CA ARG A 666 -14.04 3.53 -77.35
C ARG A 666 -12.91 4.58 -77.42
N ARG A 667 -13.03 5.46 -78.39
CA ARG A 667 -12.14 6.61 -78.62
C ARG A 667 -11.93 7.40 -77.33
N SER A 668 -10.90 7.08 -76.54
CA SER A 668 -10.32 7.98 -75.56
C SER A 668 -9.28 8.82 -76.28
N PRO A 669 -9.19 10.13 -76.12
CA PRO A 669 -8.25 11.00 -76.82
C PRO A 669 -6.76 10.72 -76.53
N CYS A 670 -6.45 9.71 -75.75
CA CYS A 670 -5.09 9.36 -75.30
C CYS A 670 -4.37 8.34 -76.26
N CYS A 671 -5.05 7.81 -77.27
CA CYS A 671 -4.38 6.95 -78.32
C CYS A 671 -4.11 7.74 -79.59
N ARG A 672 -3.14 8.61 -79.60
CA ARG A 672 -2.35 9.06 -80.74
C ARG A 672 -0.90 8.99 -80.37
#